data_5960a2fd503ffeab7cde5445e6f8a329
#
_entry.id   5960a2fd503ffeab7cde5445e6f8a329
#
_cell.length_a   1.000
_cell.length_b   1.000
_cell.length_c   1.000
_cell.angle_alpha   90.00
_cell.angle_beta   90.00
_cell.angle_gamma   90.00
#
_symmetry.space_group_name_H-M   'P 1'
#
loop_
_entity.id
_entity.type
_entity.pdbx_description
1 polymer ?
#
loop_
_entity_poly.entity_id
_entity_poly.type
_entity_poly.pdbx_seq_one_letter_code
_entity_poly.pdbx_strand_id
1 'polypeptide(L)'
;MSIKHMPSGLFPHFDSALERRPFFVRAGDRVKFGCRLDGSEAASVGLEITDDTGTVTVPGVYCSRNDRGQRYFSFTYDVKEDGRTFTYRFVTSDHEASKRFTCPVLRELTLYPEIAARENGTNLIFRTDTQAYQIEISGTPCIRIILKHDLNVKINKDFDKLEHIYTKYMVQGPDGNPIARLDPALKVMVDEKGGVHNIRLGLEFPGSAVYGLGEKFDAVNQAGKKPLNYVVEQFSNQQEKTYLPIPFLFTDSGVSFLQKTTYPSSFDFSRQSGDGWVGLDLFAVCPRSGVLFEAAVHTGTPAELLRAYAADTGKVVLPPKWAFGPWMSSNGWNTQAEALAQIRRMNETAIPATVMVLEAWSDEETFYIWNDARYTPRKDGGRIHYSDFTFPEDGKWPNPKAFCDTLKDNGVKLILWQIPVIKYEAAPHGEQLDLDWEYARENGLCLKNADGTPYQITEMWFGNSLIPDFTNPETRQWWLNCRRYLVDELGVAGFKTDGGEFLFDPDAVFADGRRVAEAHNDFPNLYEGTYHELLQDSGGITFSRAGYTGAQRYPIHWAGDQLSGFSELKGQLTAGLSLGLSGVPFWGFDIGGFAGDFPTTELYLRSAAFGAFAPVMQFHSEPRGGQYYMVQRNHWNNDRSPWNMAIANQDESIVPVYRLFANLRMNLLPYIWQEAQHSAETVRPLMAHLIYDYPEDRAVRNLEDEYLFGRDLLVAPVITEGAAGRAVYLPEGVWFDLWTGEKHSGKQTIDFPCPIDRIPVFVRDGAAIPVNMNGRLCMGTRRADGAVSNDLSRYENLCFLLFGTEGNRRFRDELGNDVTLIWKQNRETVDGKLACPITLFRMDGSDHGDEKGTIFDRTLRGMRKEKL
;
A
#
# COMPACT_ATOMS: atom_id res chain seq x y z
N MET A 1 34.86 -13.06 -1.40
CA MET A 1 34.30 -13.23 -2.75
C MET A 1 32.88 -13.75 -2.63
N SER A 2 31.94 -13.28 -3.42
CA SER A 2 30.61 -13.86 -3.42
C SER A 2 30.10 -14.12 -4.84
N ILE A 3 29.49 -15.30 -5.01
CA ILE A 3 28.73 -15.64 -6.22
C ILE A 3 27.27 -15.35 -5.93
N LYS A 4 26.68 -14.40 -6.64
CA LYS A 4 25.28 -14.00 -6.48
C LYS A 4 24.39 -14.62 -7.53
N HIS A 5 23.26 -15.20 -7.08
CA HIS A 5 22.22 -15.79 -7.94
C HIS A 5 20.89 -15.69 -7.21
N MET A 6 19.83 -15.40 -7.96
CA MET A 6 18.45 -15.36 -7.50
C MET A 6 17.68 -16.49 -8.18
N PRO A 7 17.28 -17.56 -7.45
CA PRO A 7 16.53 -18.65 -8.06
C PRO A 7 15.07 -18.30 -8.40
N SER A 8 14.65 -17.07 -8.08
CA SER A 8 13.35 -16.53 -8.40
C SER A 8 13.25 -16.10 -9.86
N GLY A 9 12.15 -16.20 -10.48
CA GLY A 9 11.82 -15.82 -11.85
C GLY A 9 10.35 -16.04 -12.09
N LEU A 10 9.59 -16.25 -11.00
CA LEU A 10 8.14 -16.49 -11.02
C LEU A 10 7.40 -15.21 -11.48
N PHE A 11 7.68 -14.11 -10.78
CA PHE A 11 7.24 -12.77 -11.09
C PHE A 11 8.42 -11.84 -10.90
N PRO A 12 9.19 -11.52 -11.95
CA PRO A 12 10.40 -10.72 -11.79
C PRO A 12 10.07 -9.32 -11.31
N HIS A 13 10.75 -8.89 -10.25
CA HIS A 13 10.65 -7.53 -9.73
C HIS A 13 11.22 -6.52 -10.73
N PHE A 14 12.31 -6.93 -11.37
CA PHE A 14 13.01 -6.21 -12.42
C PHE A 14 13.66 -7.25 -13.32
N ASP A 15 14.11 -6.86 -14.50
CA ASP A 15 14.77 -7.78 -15.41
C ASP A 15 16.17 -8.12 -14.89
N SER A 16 16.24 -9.10 -13.99
CA SER A 16 17.48 -9.52 -13.38
C SER A 16 18.25 -10.51 -14.23
N ALA A 17 19.49 -10.17 -14.55
CA ALA A 17 20.45 -11.08 -15.17
C ALA A 17 20.86 -12.25 -14.25
N LEU A 18 20.41 -12.27 -13.00
CA LEU A 18 20.80 -13.27 -11.99
C LEU A 18 19.80 -14.41 -11.81
N GLU A 19 18.65 -14.38 -12.50
CA GLU A 19 17.56 -15.32 -12.31
C GLU A 19 17.73 -16.63 -13.06
N ARG A 20 17.05 -17.67 -12.57
CA ARG A 20 16.73 -18.88 -13.33
C ARG A 20 15.39 -18.70 -14.02
N ARG A 21 15.32 -18.94 -15.33
CA ARG A 21 14.10 -18.87 -16.16
C ARG A 21 13.98 -20.06 -17.09
N PRO A 22 12.78 -20.73 -17.17
CA PRO A 22 11.58 -20.46 -16.38
C PRO A 22 11.74 -20.88 -14.90
N PHE A 23 10.90 -20.34 -14.01
CA PHE A 23 10.86 -20.76 -12.59
C PHE A 23 10.32 -22.19 -12.45
N PHE A 24 9.20 -22.48 -13.11
CA PHE A 24 8.62 -23.83 -13.19
C PHE A 24 9.18 -24.55 -14.42
N VAL A 25 10.12 -25.44 -14.19
CA VAL A 25 10.85 -26.17 -15.23
C VAL A 25 10.14 -27.47 -15.57
N ARG A 26 9.99 -27.75 -16.88
CA ARG A 26 9.45 -29.02 -17.40
C ARG A 26 10.54 -29.81 -18.13
N ALA A 27 10.29 -31.10 -18.30
CA ALA A 27 11.09 -31.93 -19.20
C ALA A 27 11.08 -31.32 -20.62
N GLY A 28 12.24 -31.29 -21.27
CA GLY A 28 12.44 -30.68 -22.58
C GLY A 28 12.61 -29.15 -22.56
N ASP A 29 12.44 -28.47 -21.42
CA ASP A 29 12.61 -27.02 -21.34
C ASP A 29 14.09 -26.60 -21.51
N ARG A 30 14.30 -25.46 -22.17
CA ARG A 30 15.59 -24.76 -22.19
C ARG A 30 15.62 -23.74 -21.05
N VAL A 31 16.46 -24.00 -20.04
CA VAL A 31 16.58 -23.20 -18.84
C VAL A 31 17.77 -22.27 -18.95
N LYS A 32 17.55 -20.97 -18.72
CA LYS A 32 18.59 -19.96 -18.55
C LYS A 32 18.89 -19.73 -17.09
N PHE A 33 20.18 -19.55 -16.77
CA PHE A 33 20.65 -19.19 -15.43
C PHE A 33 21.58 -17.99 -15.55
N GLY A 34 21.56 -17.12 -14.58
CA GLY A 34 22.46 -15.99 -14.47
C GLY A 34 23.18 -15.98 -13.13
N CYS A 35 24.44 -15.54 -13.10
CA CYS A 35 25.12 -15.23 -11.84
C CYS A 35 26.05 -14.02 -11.99
N ARG A 36 26.40 -13.43 -10.84
CA ARG A 36 27.36 -12.34 -10.73
C ARG A 36 28.48 -12.72 -9.79
N LEU A 37 29.70 -12.35 -10.15
CA LEU A 37 30.87 -12.44 -9.28
C LEU A 37 31.19 -11.07 -8.69
N ASP A 38 31.26 -11.00 -7.38
CA ASP A 38 31.64 -9.81 -6.63
C ASP A 38 33.05 -10.03 -6.01
N GLY A 39 34.00 -9.14 -6.30
CA GLY A 39 35.36 -9.18 -5.70
C GLY A 39 36.21 -10.38 -6.08
N SER A 40 36.03 -10.98 -7.28
CA SER A 40 36.78 -12.14 -7.76
C SER A 40 37.57 -11.83 -9.01
N GLU A 41 38.79 -12.38 -9.09
CA GLU A 41 39.64 -12.38 -10.30
C GLU A 41 39.54 -13.71 -11.09
N ALA A 42 38.68 -14.64 -10.68
CA ALA A 42 38.50 -15.93 -11.36
C ALA A 42 38.29 -15.77 -12.86
N ALA A 43 38.98 -16.55 -13.69
CA ALA A 43 38.95 -16.42 -15.13
C ALA A 43 37.61 -16.83 -15.76
N SER A 44 36.91 -17.78 -15.13
CA SER A 44 35.64 -18.32 -15.61
C SER A 44 34.76 -18.83 -14.50
N VAL A 45 33.48 -19.06 -14.84
CA VAL A 45 32.49 -19.70 -13.96
C VAL A 45 31.86 -20.85 -14.71
N GLY A 46 31.70 -22.00 -14.05
CA GLY A 46 30.93 -23.15 -14.52
C GLY A 46 29.63 -23.29 -13.71
N LEU A 47 28.58 -23.77 -14.34
CA LEU A 47 27.36 -24.22 -13.69
C LEU A 47 27.41 -25.74 -13.58
N GLU A 48 27.58 -26.25 -12.38
CA GLU A 48 27.47 -27.69 -12.10
C GLU A 48 26.01 -28.07 -11.86
N ILE A 49 25.51 -29.00 -12.67
CA ILE A 49 24.18 -29.58 -12.57
C ILE A 49 24.34 -31.04 -12.21
N THR A 50 23.68 -31.47 -11.12
CA THR A 50 23.77 -32.83 -10.60
C THR A 50 22.39 -33.43 -10.51
N ASP A 51 22.18 -34.57 -11.16
CA ASP A 51 20.99 -35.43 -11.07
C ASP A 51 21.41 -36.86 -10.62
N ASP A 52 20.48 -37.81 -10.67
CA ASP A 52 20.71 -39.20 -10.33
C ASP A 52 21.64 -39.94 -11.31
N THR A 53 21.92 -39.35 -12.48
CA THR A 53 22.79 -39.90 -13.51
C THR A 53 24.24 -39.38 -13.45
N GLY A 54 24.47 -38.33 -12.68
CA GLY A 54 25.80 -37.72 -12.51
C GLY A 54 25.81 -36.20 -12.45
N THR A 55 27.01 -35.64 -12.64
CA THR A 55 27.22 -34.18 -12.65
C THR A 55 27.71 -33.75 -14.03
N VAL A 56 27.08 -32.73 -14.57
CA VAL A 56 27.48 -32.05 -15.79
C VAL A 56 27.87 -30.62 -15.48
N THR A 57 28.97 -30.14 -16.06
CA THR A 57 29.39 -28.74 -15.98
C THR A 57 29.09 -27.99 -17.25
N VAL A 58 28.28 -26.93 -17.16
CA VAL A 58 27.96 -26.03 -18.26
C VAL A 58 28.88 -24.81 -18.15
N PRO A 59 29.68 -24.47 -19.16
CA PRO A 59 30.55 -23.30 -19.13
C PRO A 59 29.71 -22.00 -19.15
N GLY A 60 30.11 -21.03 -18.36
CA GLY A 60 29.47 -19.72 -18.33
C GLY A 60 29.92 -18.84 -19.50
N VAL A 61 28.97 -18.13 -20.05
CA VAL A 61 29.20 -17.07 -21.05
C VAL A 61 29.30 -15.74 -20.33
N TYR A 62 30.44 -15.08 -20.43
CA TYR A 62 30.64 -13.74 -19.91
C TYR A 62 29.71 -12.75 -20.63
N CYS A 63 28.92 -11.98 -19.88
CA CYS A 63 27.94 -11.04 -20.45
C CYS A 63 28.44 -9.59 -20.35
N SER A 64 28.85 -9.15 -19.16
CA SER A 64 29.22 -7.75 -18.92
C SER A 64 29.99 -7.58 -17.61
N ARG A 65 30.52 -6.36 -17.43
CA ARG A 65 31.08 -5.86 -16.17
C ARG A 65 30.47 -4.49 -15.90
N ASN A 66 29.98 -4.25 -14.68
CA ASN A 66 29.49 -2.93 -14.30
C ASN A 66 30.62 -2.04 -13.73
N ASP A 67 30.29 -0.77 -13.45
CA ASP A 67 31.25 0.24 -12.95
C ASP A 67 31.85 -0.12 -11.58
N ARG A 68 31.20 -1.00 -10.83
CA ARG A 68 31.70 -1.54 -9.55
C ARG A 68 32.65 -2.73 -9.75
N GLY A 69 32.94 -3.09 -10.96
CA GLY A 69 33.80 -4.23 -11.30
C GLY A 69 33.15 -5.60 -11.17
N GLN A 70 31.87 -5.67 -10.90
CA GLN A 70 31.10 -6.92 -10.82
C GLN A 70 30.90 -7.52 -12.20
N ARG A 71 31.09 -8.83 -12.34
CA ARG A 71 31.06 -9.54 -13.64
C ARG A 71 29.84 -10.46 -13.70
N TYR A 72 29.12 -10.40 -14.80
CA TYR A 72 27.90 -11.16 -15.06
C TYR A 72 28.16 -12.30 -16.04
N PHE A 73 27.60 -13.47 -15.73
CA PHE A 73 27.69 -14.67 -16.54
C PHE A 73 26.29 -15.28 -16.75
N SER A 74 26.07 -15.81 -17.96
CA SER A 74 24.85 -16.55 -18.30
C SER A 74 25.16 -17.98 -18.70
N PHE A 75 24.20 -18.86 -18.48
CA PHE A 75 24.26 -20.28 -18.77
C PHE A 75 22.96 -20.73 -19.41
N THR A 76 23.03 -21.78 -20.24
CA THR A 76 21.85 -22.40 -20.81
C THR A 76 21.98 -23.91 -20.67
N TYR A 77 20.92 -24.53 -20.17
CA TYR A 77 20.83 -25.96 -20.00
C TYR A 77 19.53 -26.48 -20.58
N ASP A 78 19.62 -27.48 -21.46
CA ASP A 78 18.46 -28.17 -22.02
C ASP A 78 18.14 -29.36 -21.12
N VAL A 79 16.96 -29.31 -20.47
CA VAL A 79 16.49 -30.40 -19.63
C VAL A 79 16.11 -31.59 -20.49
N LYS A 80 16.59 -32.79 -20.12
CA LYS A 80 16.28 -34.03 -20.86
C LYS A 80 14.75 -34.29 -20.87
N GLU A 81 14.27 -35.00 -21.91
CA GLU A 81 12.86 -35.38 -22.04
C GLU A 81 12.36 -36.30 -20.91
N ASP A 82 13.26 -37.09 -20.31
CA ASP A 82 13.05 -37.91 -19.14
C ASP A 82 13.57 -37.25 -17.86
N GLY A 83 13.81 -35.91 -17.93
CA GLY A 83 14.47 -35.15 -16.89
C GLY A 83 13.76 -35.24 -15.54
N ARG A 84 14.56 -35.32 -14.48
CA ARG A 84 14.13 -35.39 -13.08
C ARG A 84 14.63 -34.19 -12.33
N THR A 85 14.20 -34.03 -11.08
CA THR A 85 14.71 -33.02 -10.17
C THR A 85 16.23 -33.07 -10.11
N PHE A 86 16.86 -31.93 -10.33
CA PHE A 86 18.31 -31.75 -10.24
C PHE A 86 18.68 -30.67 -9.25
N THR A 87 19.93 -30.75 -8.76
CA THR A 87 20.55 -29.66 -8.02
C THR A 87 21.59 -28.98 -8.86
N TYR A 88 21.83 -27.68 -8.60
CA TYR A 88 22.84 -26.93 -9.30
C TYR A 88 23.59 -25.94 -8.38
N ARG A 89 24.81 -25.60 -8.78
CA ARG A 89 25.62 -24.55 -8.14
C ARG A 89 26.57 -23.93 -9.16
N PHE A 90 27.03 -22.73 -8.88
CA PHE A 90 28.06 -22.06 -9.67
C PHE A 90 29.42 -22.30 -9.05
N VAL A 91 30.43 -22.60 -9.87
CA VAL A 91 31.80 -22.88 -9.44
C VAL A 91 32.77 -22.05 -10.27
N THR A 92 33.66 -21.33 -9.65
CA THR A 92 34.71 -20.53 -10.32
C THR A 92 35.93 -21.36 -10.69
N SER A 93 36.77 -20.83 -11.59
CA SER A 93 38.06 -21.44 -11.95
C SER A 93 39.00 -21.63 -10.72
N ASP A 94 38.79 -20.87 -9.66
CA ASP A 94 39.57 -20.93 -8.42
C ASP A 94 38.94 -21.91 -7.41
N HIS A 95 37.98 -22.72 -7.85
CA HIS A 95 37.28 -23.73 -7.06
C HIS A 95 36.37 -23.19 -5.94
N GLU A 96 36.03 -21.90 -5.94
CA GLU A 96 35.02 -21.39 -5.05
C GLU A 96 33.63 -21.70 -5.61
N ALA A 97 32.67 -22.00 -4.73
CA ALA A 97 31.32 -22.41 -5.14
C ALA A 97 30.23 -21.63 -4.41
N SER A 98 29.11 -21.39 -5.10
CA SER A 98 27.88 -20.91 -4.48
C SER A 98 27.26 -22.00 -3.58
N LYS A 99 26.25 -21.62 -2.79
CA LYS A 99 25.34 -22.62 -2.20
C LYS A 99 24.72 -23.47 -3.33
N ARG A 100 24.19 -24.63 -2.97
CA ARG A 100 23.51 -25.53 -3.87
C ARG A 100 22.01 -25.19 -3.92
N PHE A 101 21.45 -25.13 -5.11
CA PHE A 101 20.03 -24.87 -5.35
C PHE A 101 19.35 -26.13 -5.89
N THR A 102 18.06 -26.30 -5.56
CA THR A 102 17.25 -27.40 -6.10
C THR A 102 16.32 -26.89 -7.19
N CYS A 103 16.22 -27.64 -8.29
CA CYS A 103 15.32 -27.39 -9.40
C CYS A 103 14.44 -28.61 -9.66
N PRO A 104 13.18 -28.61 -9.21
CA PRO A 104 12.26 -29.69 -9.56
C PRO A 104 11.89 -29.60 -11.06
N VAL A 105 11.86 -30.76 -11.72
CA VAL A 105 11.30 -30.89 -13.07
C VAL A 105 9.87 -31.33 -12.95
N LEU A 106 8.96 -30.54 -13.51
CA LEU A 106 7.52 -30.69 -13.28
C LEU A 106 6.80 -31.27 -14.49
N ARG A 107 5.70 -31.94 -14.22
CA ARG A 107 4.77 -32.44 -15.23
C ARG A 107 3.44 -31.70 -15.10
N GLU A 108 2.91 -31.18 -16.19
CA GLU A 108 1.58 -30.60 -16.26
C GLU A 108 0.53 -31.71 -16.47
N LEU A 109 -0.49 -31.71 -15.64
CA LEU A 109 -1.67 -32.56 -15.76
C LEU A 109 -2.88 -31.68 -16.06
N THR A 110 -3.70 -32.08 -17.02
CA THR A 110 -5.03 -31.49 -17.28
C THR A 110 -6.09 -32.51 -16.89
N LEU A 111 -6.92 -32.16 -15.92
CA LEU A 111 -7.88 -33.04 -15.28
C LEU A 111 -9.30 -32.49 -15.50
N TYR A 112 -10.25 -33.39 -15.68
CA TYR A 112 -11.66 -33.06 -15.83
C TYR A 112 -12.47 -33.70 -14.69
N PRO A 113 -13.51 -33.01 -14.17
CA PRO A 113 -14.21 -33.44 -12.98
C PRO A 113 -15.29 -34.48 -13.26
N GLU A 114 -15.56 -35.26 -12.23
CA GLU A 114 -16.77 -36.01 -12.03
C GLU A 114 -17.59 -35.30 -10.92
N ILE A 115 -18.92 -35.23 -11.04
CA ILE A 115 -19.77 -34.56 -10.03
C ILE A 115 -20.26 -35.56 -8.98
N ALA A 116 -20.11 -35.18 -7.71
CA ALA A 116 -20.80 -35.77 -6.59
C ALA A 116 -21.64 -34.70 -5.87
N ALA A 117 -22.95 -34.71 -6.11
CA ALA A 117 -23.87 -33.81 -5.38
C ALA A 117 -24.08 -34.35 -3.94
N ARG A 118 -24.14 -33.42 -2.96
CA ARG A 118 -24.48 -33.69 -1.56
C ARG A 118 -25.57 -32.74 -1.08
N GLU A 119 -26.27 -33.10 0.02
CA GLU A 119 -27.37 -32.30 0.58
C GLU A 119 -26.98 -30.84 0.89
N ASN A 120 -25.69 -30.58 1.22
CA ASN A 120 -25.19 -29.23 1.63
C ASN A 120 -24.07 -28.71 0.74
N GLY A 121 -24.05 -29.05 -0.55
CA GLY A 121 -23.03 -28.54 -1.45
C GLY A 121 -22.71 -29.48 -2.61
N THR A 122 -21.73 -29.10 -3.41
CA THR A 122 -21.26 -29.88 -4.55
C THR A 122 -19.78 -30.18 -4.44
N ASN A 123 -19.41 -31.41 -4.79
CA ASN A 123 -18.02 -31.80 -4.94
C ASN A 123 -17.72 -32.08 -6.41
N LEU A 124 -16.70 -31.44 -6.95
CA LEU A 124 -16.11 -31.79 -8.24
C LEU A 124 -14.84 -32.58 -7.96
N ILE A 125 -14.79 -33.82 -8.45
CA ILE A 125 -13.69 -34.76 -8.18
C ILE A 125 -12.89 -34.94 -9.46
N PHE A 126 -11.59 -34.71 -9.38
CA PHE A 126 -10.62 -34.85 -10.45
C PHE A 126 -9.69 -36.02 -10.05
N ARG A 127 -9.43 -36.94 -10.97
CA ARG A 127 -8.63 -38.15 -10.65
C ARG A 127 -7.54 -38.42 -11.65
N THR A 128 -6.45 -38.96 -11.15
CA THR A 128 -5.44 -39.69 -11.93
C THR A 128 -5.41 -41.15 -11.42
N ASP A 129 -4.59 -41.98 -12.00
CA ASP A 129 -4.43 -43.38 -11.50
C ASP A 129 -3.94 -43.45 -10.05
N THR A 130 -3.28 -42.39 -9.54
CA THR A 130 -2.59 -42.40 -8.23
C THR A 130 -2.98 -41.25 -7.32
N GLN A 131 -3.75 -40.28 -7.77
CA GLN A 131 -4.05 -39.05 -7.02
C GLN A 131 -5.48 -38.60 -7.24
N ALA A 132 -6.04 -37.96 -6.24
CA ALA A 132 -7.37 -37.34 -6.32
C ALA A 132 -7.29 -35.85 -5.90
N TYR A 133 -8.04 -35.03 -6.61
CA TYR A 133 -8.25 -33.62 -6.32
C TYR A 133 -9.75 -33.37 -6.18
N GLN A 134 -10.14 -32.55 -5.24
CA GLN A 134 -11.53 -32.30 -4.96
C GLN A 134 -11.79 -30.81 -4.82
N ILE A 135 -12.71 -30.25 -5.60
CA ILE A 135 -13.26 -28.92 -5.35
C ILE A 135 -14.56 -29.08 -4.57
N GLU A 136 -14.56 -28.58 -3.35
CA GLU A 136 -15.76 -28.49 -2.50
C GLU A 136 -16.37 -27.09 -2.69
N ILE A 137 -17.67 -27.02 -3.01
CA ILE A 137 -18.43 -25.78 -3.13
C ILE A 137 -19.54 -25.83 -2.09
N SER A 138 -19.48 -24.97 -1.07
CA SER A 138 -20.39 -25.02 0.07
C SER A 138 -20.53 -23.65 0.74
N GLY A 139 -21.52 -23.54 1.63
CA GLY A 139 -21.71 -22.39 2.51
C GLY A 139 -22.90 -21.50 2.14
N THR A 140 -23.38 -20.76 3.13
CA THR A 140 -24.45 -19.75 3.02
C THR A 140 -24.29 -18.80 4.21
N PRO A 141 -24.29 -17.46 4.05
CA PRO A 141 -24.41 -16.69 2.81
C PRO A 141 -23.11 -16.59 2.00
N CYS A 142 -21.98 -16.98 2.56
CA CYS A 142 -20.67 -16.99 1.89
C CYS A 142 -20.45 -18.33 1.20
N ILE A 143 -20.29 -18.33 -0.12
CA ILE A 143 -19.93 -19.54 -0.86
C ILE A 143 -18.41 -19.72 -0.78
N ARG A 144 -17.97 -20.89 -0.30
CA ARG A 144 -16.57 -21.28 -0.29
C ARG A 144 -16.27 -22.24 -1.42
N ILE A 145 -15.15 -22.03 -2.09
CA ILE A 145 -14.60 -22.90 -3.12
C ILE A 145 -13.25 -23.38 -2.62
N ILE A 146 -13.14 -24.65 -2.27
CA ILE A 146 -11.93 -25.23 -1.67
C ILE A 146 -11.43 -26.37 -2.56
N LEU A 147 -10.21 -26.21 -3.10
CA LEU A 147 -9.52 -27.28 -3.83
C LEU A 147 -8.57 -28.01 -2.89
N LYS A 148 -8.79 -29.30 -2.74
CA LYS A 148 -7.97 -30.21 -1.91
C LYS A 148 -7.25 -31.23 -2.78
N HIS A 149 -6.08 -31.63 -2.34
CA HIS A 149 -5.30 -32.74 -2.90
C HIS A 149 -4.91 -33.68 -1.78
N ASP A 150 -5.22 -34.97 -1.97
CA ASP A 150 -4.84 -36.04 -1.05
C ASP A 150 -4.03 -37.10 -1.81
N LEU A 151 -2.80 -37.31 -1.40
CA LEU A 151 -1.88 -38.32 -1.95
C LEU A 151 -2.28 -39.77 -1.53
N ASN A 152 -3.12 -39.91 -0.47
CA ASN A 152 -3.43 -41.17 0.14
C ASN A 152 -4.88 -41.61 -0.06
N VAL A 153 -5.66 -40.95 -0.90
CA VAL A 153 -7.05 -41.32 -1.15
C VAL A 153 -7.09 -42.71 -1.79
N LYS A 154 -7.51 -43.72 -1.00
CA LYS A 154 -8.00 -44.95 -1.57
C LYS A 154 -9.27 -44.63 -2.35
N ILE A 155 -9.18 -44.74 -3.69
CA ILE A 155 -10.33 -44.57 -4.59
C ILE A 155 -11.39 -45.54 -4.13
N ASN A 156 -12.39 -45.06 -3.38
CA ASN A 156 -13.45 -45.89 -2.85
C ASN A 156 -14.42 -46.24 -4.01
N LYS A 157 -14.80 -47.50 -4.17
CA LYS A 157 -15.68 -47.96 -5.26
C LYS A 157 -17.10 -47.38 -5.22
N ASP A 158 -17.44 -46.60 -4.18
CA ASP A 158 -18.74 -45.94 -4.04
C ASP A 158 -19.00 -44.79 -5.04
N PHE A 159 -18.02 -44.46 -5.90
CA PHE A 159 -18.11 -43.44 -6.95
C PHE A 159 -18.51 -43.95 -8.35
N ASP A 160 -19.01 -45.17 -8.46
CA ASP A 160 -19.35 -45.81 -9.76
C ASP A 160 -20.52 -45.17 -10.54
N LYS A 161 -21.07 -44.03 -10.09
CA LYS A 161 -22.19 -43.31 -10.74
C LYS A 161 -21.88 -41.87 -11.06
N LEU A 162 -20.61 -41.49 -11.23
CA LEU A 162 -20.23 -40.11 -11.53
C LEU A 162 -20.26 -39.86 -13.04
N GLU A 163 -20.94 -38.74 -13.44
CA GLU A 163 -20.93 -38.30 -14.81
C GLU A 163 -19.74 -37.35 -15.06
N HIS A 164 -18.96 -37.60 -16.10
CA HIS A 164 -17.89 -36.68 -16.54
C HIS A 164 -18.50 -35.39 -17.07
N ILE A 165 -17.95 -34.24 -16.62
CA ILE A 165 -18.36 -32.95 -17.07
C ILE A 165 -17.28 -32.35 -17.95
N TYR A 166 -17.68 -32.01 -19.15
CA TYR A 166 -16.85 -31.24 -20.11
C TYR A 166 -17.36 -29.83 -20.34
N THR A 167 -18.40 -29.42 -19.59
CA THR A 167 -19.00 -28.08 -19.66
C THR A 167 -18.72 -27.30 -18.36
N LYS A 168 -18.86 -26.00 -18.41
CA LYS A 168 -18.69 -25.14 -17.22
C LYS A 168 -19.69 -25.50 -16.14
N TYR A 169 -19.20 -25.63 -14.90
CA TYR A 169 -20.03 -25.83 -13.73
C TYR A 169 -20.56 -24.51 -13.21
N MET A 170 -21.87 -24.41 -12.96
CA MET A 170 -22.54 -23.20 -12.48
C MET A 170 -22.59 -23.19 -10.96
N VAL A 171 -22.00 -22.18 -10.33
CA VAL A 171 -22.10 -21.93 -8.88
C VAL A 171 -23.31 -21.01 -8.66
N GLN A 172 -24.22 -21.45 -7.81
CA GLN A 172 -25.42 -20.70 -7.44
C GLN A 172 -25.22 -19.98 -6.11
N GLY A 173 -25.70 -18.73 -6.03
CA GLY A 173 -25.77 -17.96 -4.81
C GLY A 173 -26.91 -18.41 -3.89
N PRO A 174 -27.02 -17.78 -2.71
CA PRO A 174 -28.10 -18.11 -1.73
C PRO A 174 -29.51 -17.90 -2.26
N ASP A 175 -29.69 -17.03 -3.24
CA ASP A 175 -30.96 -16.73 -3.93
C ASP A 175 -31.24 -17.62 -5.15
N GLY A 176 -30.33 -18.56 -5.43
CA GLY A 176 -30.42 -19.45 -6.59
C GLY A 176 -29.91 -18.85 -7.90
N ASN A 177 -29.49 -17.58 -7.90
CA ASN A 177 -28.91 -16.96 -9.08
C ASN A 177 -27.47 -17.42 -9.31
N PRO A 178 -27.01 -17.51 -10.58
CA PRO A 178 -25.63 -17.85 -10.89
C PRO A 178 -24.67 -16.71 -10.46
N ILE A 179 -23.67 -17.06 -9.64
CA ILE A 179 -22.66 -16.10 -9.14
C ILE A 179 -21.25 -16.37 -9.67
N ALA A 180 -20.99 -17.60 -10.13
CA ALA A 180 -19.73 -17.93 -10.80
C ALA A 180 -19.92 -19.13 -11.74
N ARG A 181 -19.01 -19.26 -12.70
CA ARG A 181 -18.85 -20.46 -13.52
C ARG A 181 -17.43 -20.96 -13.37
N LEU A 182 -17.24 -22.25 -13.13
CA LEU A 182 -15.95 -22.91 -13.14
C LEU A 182 -15.75 -23.61 -14.46
N ASP A 183 -14.59 -23.44 -15.09
CA ASP A 183 -14.20 -24.24 -16.25
C ASP A 183 -14.03 -25.69 -15.85
N PRO A 184 -14.33 -26.65 -16.76
CA PRO A 184 -14.24 -28.06 -16.43
C PRO A 184 -12.79 -28.54 -16.27
N ALA A 185 -11.80 -27.84 -16.80
CA ALA A 185 -10.40 -28.24 -16.78
C ALA A 185 -9.66 -27.61 -15.60
N LEU A 186 -9.17 -28.46 -14.69
CA LEU A 186 -8.16 -28.11 -13.70
C LEU A 186 -6.77 -28.47 -14.25
N LYS A 187 -5.83 -27.53 -14.28
CA LYS A 187 -4.43 -27.83 -14.60
C LYS A 187 -3.59 -27.75 -13.34
N VAL A 188 -2.73 -28.74 -13.14
CA VAL A 188 -1.82 -28.82 -12.01
C VAL A 188 -0.41 -29.14 -12.50
N MET A 189 0.61 -28.53 -11.90
CA MET A 189 2.00 -28.93 -12.10
C MET A 189 2.48 -29.71 -10.89
N VAL A 190 2.95 -30.94 -11.13
CA VAL A 190 3.40 -31.87 -10.09
C VAL A 190 4.85 -32.28 -10.30
N ASP A 191 5.58 -32.49 -9.21
CA ASP A 191 6.90 -33.10 -9.22
C ASP A 191 6.84 -34.64 -9.35
N GLU A 192 8.00 -35.28 -9.40
CA GLU A 192 8.13 -36.76 -9.51
C GLU A 192 7.52 -37.52 -8.33
N LYS A 193 7.34 -36.89 -7.18
CA LYS A 193 6.73 -37.48 -5.97
C LYS A 193 5.23 -37.17 -5.91
N GLY A 194 4.68 -36.49 -6.88
CA GLY A 194 3.28 -36.07 -6.93
C GLY A 194 2.95 -34.82 -6.11
N GLY A 195 3.96 -34.13 -5.57
CA GLY A 195 3.77 -32.85 -4.88
C GLY A 195 3.34 -31.76 -5.86
N VAL A 196 2.28 -31.03 -5.53
CA VAL A 196 1.76 -29.94 -6.37
C VAL A 196 2.63 -28.68 -6.20
N HIS A 197 2.90 -27.97 -7.26
CA HIS A 197 3.67 -26.72 -7.25
C HIS A 197 2.83 -25.50 -7.61
N ASN A 198 1.93 -25.66 -8.54
CA ASN A 198 0.96 -24.62 -8.91
C ASN A 198 -0.29 -25.25 -9.53
N ILE A 199 -1.33 -24.42 -9.58
CA ILE A 199 -2.60 -24.72 -10.21
C ILE A 199 -2.97 -23.64 -11.21
N ARG A 200 -3.81 -24.01 -12.19
CA ARG A 200 -4.54 -23.07 -13.04
C ARG A 200 -6.00 -23.44 -13.06
N LEU A 201 -6.85 -22.46 -12.81
CA LEU A 201 -8.30 -22.62 -12.70
C LEU A 201 -8.99 -21.50 -13.49
N GLY A 202 -9.87 -21.86 -14.41
CA GLY A 202 -10.72 -20.90 -15.13
C GLY A 202 -12.00 -20.63 -14.33
N LEU A 203 -12.31 -19.35 -14.17
CA LEU A 203 -13.50 -18.83 -13.50
C LEU A 203 -14.19 -17.79 -14.37
N GLU A 204 -15.48 -17.62 -14.21
CA GLU A 204 -16.21 -16.46 -14.75
C GLU A 204 -17.15 -15.92 -13.70
N PHE A 205 -17.31 -14.60 -13.68
CA PHE A 205 -18.22 -13.88 -12.78
C PHE A 205 -19.19 -13.02 -13.60
N PRO A 206 -20.45 -12.84 -13.15
CA PRO A 206 -21.35 -11.87 -13.75
C PRO A 206 -20.74 -10.47 -13.69
N GLY A 207 -20.90 -9.69 -14.75
CA GLY A 207 -20.45 -8.31 -14.82
C GLY A 207 -19.67 -7.98 -16.09
N SER A 208 -19.19 -6.75 -16.15
CA SER A 208 -18.38 -6.21 -17.25
C SER A 208 -17.16 -5.41 -16.75
N ALA A 209 -17.11 -5.13 -15.47
CA ALA A 209 -16.01 -4.44 -14.80
C ALA A 209 -15.56 -5.19 -13.55
N VAL A 210 -14.29 -5.06 -13.20
CA VAL A 210 -13.62 -5.71 -12.05
C VAL A 210 -12.88 -4.66 -11.25
N TYR A 211 -13.12 -4.61 -9.96
CA TYR A 211 -12.53 -3.66 -9.01
C TYR A 211 -11.80 -4.38 -7.90
N GLY A 212 -10.91 -3.68 -7.18
CA GLY A 212 -10.14 -4.24 -6.09
C GLY A 212 -8.73 -4.65 -6.52
N LEU A 213 -8.21 -5.77 -5.99
CA LEU A 213 -6.89 -6.35 -6.25
C LEU A 213 -5.72 -5.54 -5.66
N GLY A 214 -6.00 -4.71 -4.65
CA GLY A 214 -5.01 -3.91 -3.94
C GLY A 214 -4.73 -2.58 -4.63
N GLU A 215 -3.56 -2.05 -4.38
CA GLU A 215 -3.09 -0.80 -4.95
C GLU A 215 -2.69 -1.00 -6.42
N LYS A 216 -3.44 -0.42 -7.34
CA LYS A 216 -3.22 -0.54 -8.80
C LYS A 216 -3.03 0.84 -9.42
N PHE A 217 -1.88 1.05 -10.08
CA PHE A 217 -1.49 2.34 -10.65
C PHE A 217 -1.95 2.50 -12.11
N ASP A 218 -2.31 1.41 -12.76
CA ASP A 218 -2.60 1.36 -14.20
C ASP A 218 -4.08 1.55 -14.55
N ALA A 219 -4.99 1.13 -13.68
CA ALA A 219 -6.44 1.35 -13.79
C ALA A 219 -7.18 0.95 -12.50
N VAL A 220 -8.35 1.55 -12.24
CA VAL A 220 -9.28 1.09 -11.20
C VAL A 220 -10.08 -0.11 -11.69
N ASN A 221 -10.54 -0.09 -12.94
CA ASN A 221 -11.19 -1.24 -13.57
C ASN A 221 -10.15 -2.18 -14.17
N GLN A 222 -10.02 -3.37 -13.61
CA GLN A 222 -9.04 -4.39 -14.00
C GLN A 222 -9.55 -5.38 -15.07
N ALA A 223 -10.76 -5.21 -15.61
CA ALA A 223 -11.26 -6.06 -16.69
C ALA A 223 -10.35 -5.97 -17.93
N GLY A 224 -9.98 -7.11 -18.50
CA GLY A 224 -9.07 -7.23 -19.65
C GLY A 224 -7.58 -7.15 -19.29
N LYS A 225 -7.20 -6.96 -18.04
CA LYS A 225 -5.82 -6.84 -17.54
C LYS A 225 -5.32 -8.13 -16.88
N LYS A 226 -4.05 -8.12 -16.45
CA LYS A 226 -3.36 -9.28 -15.85
C LYS A 226 -2.67 -8.91 -14.53
N PRO A 227 -3.39 -8.43 -13.53
CA PRO A 227 -2.79 -8.04 -12.26
C PRO A 227 -2.12 -9.21 -11.55
N LEU A 228 -0.99 -8.89 -10.92
CA LEU A 228 -0.23 -9.82 -10.08
C LEU A 228 -0.66 -9.68 -8.62
N ASN A 229 -0.75 -10.81 -7.93
CA ASN A 229 -0.86 -10.91 -6.48
C ASN A 229 0.50 -11.30 -5.92
N TYR A 230 1.43 -10.34 -5.94
CA TYR A 230 2.80 -10.49 -5.49
C TYR A 230 3.35 -9.13 -5.05
N VAL A 231 3.86 -9.06 -3.83
CA VAL A 231 4.47 -7.84 -3.29
C VAL A 231 5.77 -7.56 -4.03
N VAL A 232 5.84 -6.41 -4.70
CA VAL A 232 6.97 -6.04 -5.55
C VAL A 232 7.42 -4.64 -5.24
N GLU A 233 8.71 -4.45 -4.99
CA GLU A 233 9.29 -3.13 -5.07
C GLU A 233 9.42 -2.69 -6.52
N GLN A 234 8.77 -1.60 -6.87
CA GLN A 234 8.86 -0.96 -8.16
C GLN A 234 8.87 0.55 -7.98
N PHE A 235 10.06 1.13 -8.08
CA PHE A 235 10.22 2.57 -8.08
C PHE A 235 9.55 3.19 -9.30
N SER A 236 8.57 4.05 -9.07
CA SER A 236 7.83 4.77 -10.11
C SER A 236 7.30 3.90 -11.26
N ASN A 237 6.35 4.41 -12.04
CA ASN A 237 5.79 3.72 -13.20
C ASN A 237 5.44 2.23 -12.93
N GLN A 238 4.73 1.98 -11.83
CA GLN A 238 4.43 0.63 -11.32
C GLN A 238 3.63 -0.24 -12.29
N GLN A 239 2.71 0.36 -13.05
CA GLN A 239 1.83 -0.35 -13.97
C GLN A 239 1.05 -1.48 -13.26
N GLU A 240 1.27 -2.74 -13.64
CA GLU A 240 0.65 -3.92 -13.00
C GLU A 240 1.30 -4.34 -11.69
N LYS A 241 2.48 -3.81 -11.37
CA LYS A 241 3.23 -4.10 -10.14
C LYS A 241 2.75 -3.22 -9.00
N THR A 242 2.90 -3.69 -7.76
CA THR A 242 2.44 -2.97 -6.59
C THR A 242 3.16 -3.39 -5.32
N TYR A 243 3.29 -2.48 -4.37
CA TYR A 243 3.73 -2.75 -3.00
C TYR A 243 2.65 -3.44 -2.16
N LEU A 244 1.35 -3.27 -2.50
CA LEU A 244 0.22 -3.72 -1.69
C LEU A 244 -0.82 -4.45 -2.56
N PRO A 245 -0.55 -5.69 -3.02
CA PRO A 245 -1.54 -6.51 -3.69
C PRO A 245 -2.51 -7.12 -2.66
N ILE A 246 -3.78 -7.21 -3.02
CA ILE A 246 -4.81 -7.87 -2.23
C ILE A 246 -5.61 -8.77 -3.18
N PRO A 247 -5.65 -10.09 -2.98
CA PRO A 247 -6.37 -11.02 -3.88
C PRO A 247 -7.88 -11.00 -3.62
N PHE A 248 -8.45 -9.81 -3.49
CA PHE A 248 -9.87 -9.54 -3.36
C PHE A 248 -10.33 -8.70 -4.55
N LEU A 249 -11.39 -9.14 -5.19
CA LEU A 249 -12.04 -8.41 -6.27
C LEU A 249 -13.56 -8.42 -6.09
N PHE A 250 -14.22 -7.48 -6.76
CA PHE A 250 -15.65 -7.56 -7.00
C PHE A 250 -16.02 -7.02 -8.38
N THR A 251 -17.18 -7.47 -8.91
CA THR A 251 -17.69 -7.04 -10.21
C THR A 251 -18.79 -5.97 -10.06
N ASP A 252 -19.02 -5.22 -11.12
CA ASP A 252 -20.14 -4.27 -11.21
C ASP A 252 -21.54 -4.90 -11.13
N SER A 253 -21.62 -6.24 -11.10
CA SER A 253 -22.86 -7.00 -10.86
C SER A 253 -22.99 -7.48 -9.41
N GLY A 254 -22.16 -6.99 -8.49
CA GLY A 254 -22.29 -7.25 -7.06
C GLY A 254 -21.86 -8.66 -6.63
N VAL A 255 -20.86 -9.23 -7.28
CA VAL A 255 -20.21 -10.49 -6.87
C VAL A 255 -18.78 -10.21 -6.48
N SER A 256 -18.35 -10.63 -5.29
CA SER A 256 -16.94 -10.58 -4.87
C SER A 256 -16.29 -11.95 -4.84
N PHE A 257 -14.98 -11.93 -4.95
CA PHE A 257 -14.13 -13.11 -4.83
C PHE A 257 -12.89 -12.73 -4.01
N LEU A 258 -12.61 -13.47 -2.94
CA LEU A 258 -11.41 -13.36 -2.12
C LEU A 258 -10.66 -14.68 -2.18
N GLN A 259 -9.47 -14.69 -2.77
CA GLN A 259 -8.56 -15.83 -2.66
C GLN A 259 -7.87 -15.80 -1.30
N LYS A 260 -8.12 -16.80 -0.45
CA LYS A 260 -7.51 -16.93 0.88
C LYS A 260 -6.14 -17.59 0.76
N THR A 261 -5.11 -16.80 0.52
CA THR A 261 -3.74 -17.27 0.30
C THR A 261 -2.72 -16.25 0.72
N THR A 262 -1.53 -16.69 1.04
CA THR A 262 -0.31 -15.87 1.15
C THR A 262 0.68 -16.18 0.02
N TYR A 263 0.40 -17.20 -0.79
CA TYR A 263 1.19 -17.57 -1.94
C TYR A 263 1.00 -16.59 -3.12
N PRO A 264 2.02 -16.42 -3.95
CA PRO A 264 1.90 -15.66 -5.19
C PRO A 264 0.84 -16.21 -6.14
N SER A 265 0.11 -15.32 -6.80
CA SER A 265 -0.85 -15.68 -7.86
C SER A 265 -0.95 -14.60 -8.93
N SER A 266 -1.58 -14.91 -10.04
CA SER A 266 -1.92 -13.93 -11.09
C SER A 266 -3.35 -14.12 -11.55
N PHE A 267 -3.99 -13.01 -11.89
CA PHE A 267 -5.38 -12.93 -12.32
C PHE A 267 -5.39 -12.44 -13.78
N ASP A 268 -5.68 -13.30 -14.75
CA ASP A 268 -5.74 -12.93 -16.16
C ASP A 268 -7.20 -12.74 -16.57
N PHE A 269 -7.63 -11.47 -16.74
CA PHE A 269 -8.97 -11.10 -17.19
C PHE A 269 -9.04 -10.86 -18.70
N SER A 270 -8.00 -11.20 -19.48
CA SER A 270 -8.00 -10.99 -20.94
C SER A 270 -8.94 -11.93 -21.70
N ARG A 271 -9.44 -12.99 -21.02
CA ARG A 271 -10.37 -13.93 -21.60
C ARG A 271 -11.74 -13.29 -21.82
N GLN A 272 -12.18 -13.26 -23.08
CA GLN A 272 -13.54 -12.82 -23.45
C GLN A 272 -14.53 -13.94 -23.09
N SER A 273 -15.53 -13.62 -22.25
CA SER A 273 -16.53 -14.60 -21.79
C SER A 273 -17.91 -14.37 -22.42
N GLY A 274 -18.14 -13.28 -23.13
CA GLY A 274 -19.44 -12.92 -23.73
C GLY A 274 -20.59 -12.79 -22.73
N ASP A 275 -21.73 -12.29 -23.17
CA ASP A 275 -23.02 -12.31 -22.45
C ASP A 275 -23.02 -11.73 -21.01
N GLY A 276 -22.23 -10.70 -20.73
CA GLY A 276 -22.23 -10.05 -19.40
C GLY A 276 -21.49 -10.85 -18.32
N TRP A 277 -20.47 -11.62 -18.70
CA TRP A 277 -19.58 -12.32 -17.81
C TRP A 277 -18.12 -11.90 -18.03
N VAL A 278 -17.37 -11.77 -16.93
CA VAL A 278 -15.93 -11.53 -16.93
C VAL A 278 -15.22 -12.85 -16.71
N GLY A 279 -14.32 -13.22 -17.63
CA GLY A 279 -13.47 -14.40 -17.50
C GLY A 279 -12.22 -14.12 -16.68
N LEU A 280 -11.86 -15.06 -15.82
CA LEU A 280 -10.65 -15.08 -15.02
C LEU A 280 -9.89 -16.38 -15.27
N ASP A 281 -8.68 -16.31 -15.80
CA ASP A 281 -7.72 -17.39 -15.75
C ASP A 281 -6.78 -17.17 -14.55
N LEU A 282 -7.04 -17.90 -13.47
CA LEU A 282 -6.28 -17.83 -12.23
C LEU A 282 -5.09 -18.80 -12.30
N PHE A 283 -3.89 -18.27 -12.10
CA PHE A 283 -2.69 -19.04 -11.79
C PHE A 283 -2.32 -18.82 -10.33
N ALA A 284 -2.05 -19.90 -9.57
CA ALA A 284 -1.64 -19.79 -8.18
C ALA A 284 -0.53 -20.78 -7.84
N VAL A 285 0.52 -20.29 -7.17
CA VAL A 285 1.45 -21.13 -6.41
C VAL A 285 0.69 -21.66 -5.21
N CYS A 286 0.97 -22.88 -4.77
CA CYS A 286 0.19 -23.53 -3.73
C CYS A 286 1.04 -24.48 -2.87
N PRO A 287 0.53 -24.95 -1.72
CA PRO A 287 1.12 -26.04 -0.95
C PRO A 287 1.31 -27.31 -1.78
N ARG A 288 2.27 -28.14 -1.39
CA ARG A 288 2.56 -29.42 -2.07
C ARG A 288 1.41 -30.43 -2.00
N SER A 289 0.58 -30.34 -0.96
CA SER A 289 -0.58 -31.22 -0.70
C SER A 289 -1.56 -30.54 0.26
N GLY A 290 -2.69 -31.18 0.51
CA GLY A 290 -3.72 -30.65 1.40
C GLY A 290 -4.61 -29.61 0.71
N VAL A 291 -4.89 -28.49 1.35
CA VAL A 291 -5.67 -27.41 0.76
C VAL A 291 -4.77 -26.61 -0.21
N LEU A 292 -4.98 -26.77 -1.51
CA LEU A 292 -4.21 -26.11 -2.56
C LEU A 292 -4.74 -24.71 -2.86
N PHE A 293 -6.03 -24.52 -2.65
CA PHE A 293 -6.72 -23.27 -2.97
C PHE A 293 -7.98 -23.13 -2.11
N GLU A 294 -8.22 -21.93 -1.61
CA GLU A 294 -9.47 -21.57 -0.96
C GLU A 294 -9.90 -20.17 -1.44
N ALA A 295 -11.19 -20.02 -1.74
CA ALA A 295 -11.78 -18.73 -2.04
C ALA A 295 -13.12 -18.57 -1.33
N ALA A 296 -13.45 -17.32 -1.00
CA ALA A 296 -14.75 -16.87 -0.51
C ALA A 296 -15.44 -16.04 -1.58
N VAL A 297 -16.72 -16.32 -1.86
CA VAL A 297 -17.54 -15.58 -2.82
C VAL A 297 -18.76 -15.04 -2.10
N HIS A 298 -18.98 -13.72 -2.20
CA HIS A 298 -20.15 -13.04 -1.62
C HIS A 298 -20.91 -12.31 -2.71
N THR A 299 -22.19 -12.02 -2.42
CA THR A 299 -23.05 -11.18 -3.26
C THR A 299 -23.58 -10.00 -2.46
N GLY A 300 -23.75 -8.85 -3.10
CA GLY A 300 -24.29 -7.66 -2.46
C GLY A 300 -23.83 -6.36 -3.13
N THR A 301 -24.18 -5.25 -2.52
CA THR A 301 -23.68 -3.92 -2.89
C THR A 301 -22.17 -3.80 -2.58
N PRO A 302 -21.44 -2.88 -3.22
CA PRO A 302 -20.02 -2.66 -2.90
C PRO A 302 -19.77 -2.46 -1.41
N ALA A 303 -20.65 -1.77 -0.70
CA ALA A 303 -20.56 -1.58 0.75
C ALA A 303 -20.68 -2.90 1.55
N GLU A 304 -21.56 -3.80 1.14
CA GLU A 304 -21.72 -5.11 1.76
C GLU A 304 -20.52 -6.00 1.48
N LEU A 305 -19.98 -5.96 0.26
CA LEU A 305 -18.84 -6.75 -0.16
C LEU A 305 -17.56 -6.33 0.57
N LEU A 306 -17.30 -5.03 0.76
CA LEU A 306 -16.16 -4.57 1.55
C LEU A 306 -16.30 -4.91 3.04
N ARG A 307 -17.52 -4.85 3.60
CA ARG A 307 -17.76 -5.34 4.98
C ARG A 307 -17.51 -6.84 5.11
N ALA A 308 -17.91 -7.64 4.12
CA ALA A 308 -17.63 -9.07 4.08
C ALA A 308 -16.12 -9.35 4.02
N TYR A 309 -15.39 -8.60 3.19
CA TYR A 309 -13.92 -8.67 3.15
C TYR A 309 -13.30 -8.39 4.53
N ALA A 310 -13.70 -7.30 5.20
CA ALA A 310 -13.17 -6.95 6.50
C ALA A 310 -13.58 -7.95 7.61
N ALA A 311 -14.75 -8.57 7.49
CA ALA A 311 -15.17 -9.65 8.41
C ALA A 311 -14.27 -10.88 8.30
N ASP A 312 -13.78 -11.18 7.08
CA ASP A 312 -12.88 -12.31 6.82
C ASP A 312 -11.40 -12.00 7.16
N THR A 313 -10.97 -10.74 7.03
CA THR A 313 -9.54 -10.38 7.05
C THR A 313 -9.12 -9.46 8.20
N GLY A 314 -10.08 -8.93 8.93
CA GLY A 314 -9.86 -8.07 10.10
C GLY A 314 -10.47 -6.67 9.97
N LYS A 315 -10.72 -6.06 11.11
CA LYS A 315 -11.35 -4.73 11.20
C LYS A 315 -10.38 -3.63 10.77
N VAL A 316 -10.94 -2.56 10.22
CA VAL A 316 -10.20 -1.32 9.94
C VAL A 316 -9.77 -0.66 11.25
N VAL A 317 -8.51 -0.27 11.34
CA VAL A 317 -7.98 0.54 12.44
C VAL A 317 -8.13 2.01 12.09
N LEU A 318 -8.79 2.78 12.99
CA LEU A 318 -8.95 4.22 12.84
C LEU A 318 -7.65 4.93 13.26
N PRO A 319 -6.96 5.65 12.36
CA PRO A 319 -5.85 6.52 12.76
C PRO A 319 -6.32 7.64 13.71
N PRO A 320 -5.48 8.13 14.61
CA PRO A 320 -5.84 9.25 15.47
C PRO A 320 -6.06 10.54 14.65
N LYS A 321 -6.88 11.46 15.19
CA LYS A 321 -7.28 12.70 14.49
C LYS A 321 -6.09 13.51 13.94
N TRP A 322 -4.97 13.55 14.65
CA TRP A 322 -3.79 14.29 14.22
C TRP A 322 -3.18 13.75 12.90
N ALA A 323 -3.42 12.50 12.56
CA ALA A 323 -2.96 11.90 11.32
C ALA A 323 -3.64 12.48 10.07
N PHE A 324 -4.78 13.13 10.22
CA PHE A 324 -5.55 13.73 9.13
C PHE A 324 -5.23 15.21 8.86
N GLY A 325 -4.33 15.83 9.62
CA GLY A 325 -3.80 17.16 9.30
C GLY A 325 -2.70 17.09 8.23
N PRO A 326 -2.10 18.23 7.83
CA PRO A 326 -0.98 18.24 6.89
C PRO A 326 0.30 17.69 7.52
N TRP A 327 1.09 16.94 6.74
CA TRP A 327 2.36 16.36 7.14
C TRP A 327 3.52 17.01 6.40
N MET A 328 4.66 17.13 7.08
CA MET A 328 5.92 17.59 6.52
C MET A 328 6.99 16.51 6.61
N SER A 329 7.73 16.28 5.55
CA SER A 329 8.81 15.31 5.47
C SER A 329 9.85 15.68 4.44
N SER A 330 11.09 15.31 4.68
CA SER A 330 12.18 15.31 3.70
C SER A 330 13.31 14.42 4.23
N ASN A 331 13.86 13.58 3.36
CA ASN A 331 15.04 12.80 3.70
C ASN A 331 16.28 13.70 4.00
N GLY A 332 16.32 14.91 3.44
CA GLY A 332 17.41 15.86 3.67
C GLY A 332 17.47 16.47 5.07
N TRP A 333 16.46 16.33 5.91
CA TRP A 333 16.42 16.92 7.26
C TRP A 333 17.13 15.98 8.26
N ASN A 334 18.45 15.94 8.20
CA ASN A 334 19.26 14.95 8.91
C ASN A 334 19.99 15.49 10.13
N THR A 335 19.66 16.71 10.59
CA THR A 335 20.15 17.32 11.82
C THR A 335 19.03 17.98 12.62
N GLN A 336 19.20 18.04 13.95
CA GLN A 336 18.26 18.72 14.84
C GLN A 336 18.07 20.19 14.45
N ALA A 337 19.15 20.88 14.09
CA ALA A 337 19.10 22.29 13.69
C ALA A 337 18.25 22.50 12.43
N GLU A 338 18.40 21.62 11.46
CA GLU A 338 17.66 21.68 10.20
C GLU A 338 16.17 21.33 10.40
N ALA A 339 15.86 20.27 11.15
CA ALA A 339 14.49 19.89 11.47
C ALA A 339 13.77 21.01 12.27
N LEU A 340 14.43 21.63 13.25
CA LEU A 340 13.89 22.78 13.97
C LEU A 340 13.72 24.02 13.07
N ALA A 341 14.58 24.17 12.05
CA ALA A 341 14.38 25.25 11.08
C ALA A 341 13.07 25.09 10.30
N GLN A 342 12.63 23.85 10.04
CA GLN A 342 11.35 23.61 9.37
C GLN A 342 10.15 24.02 10.26
N ILE A 343 10.23 23.79 11.55
CA ILE A 343 9.21 24.26 12.51
C ILE A 343 9.14 25.80 12.50
N ARG A 344 10.29 26.48 12.46
CA ARG A 344 10.30 27.95 12.32
C ARG A 344 9.65 28.40 11.01
N ARG A 345 10.01 27.77 9.88
CA ARG A 345 9.43 28.05 8.55
C ARG A 345 7.91 27.82 8.52
N MET A 346 7.43 26.71 9.10
CA MET A 346 6.02 26.43 9.27
C MET A 346 5.30 27.62 9.96
N ASN A 347 5.85 28.10 11.08
CA ASN A 347 5.26 29.20 11.85
C ASN A 347 5.34 30.53 11.10
N GLU A 348 6.50 30.86 10.50
CA GLU A 348 6.71 32.10 9.72
C GLU A 348 5.79 32.18 8.50
N THR A 349 5.59 31.07 7.83
CA THR A 349 4.73 30.99 6.63
C THR A 349 3.26 30.78 6.95
N ALA A 350 2.90 30.51 8.22
CA ALA A 350 1.56 30.11 8.66
C ALA A 350 0.95 28.94 7.85
N ILE A 351 1.79 27.99 7.49
CA ILE A 351 1.39 26.72 6.88
C ILE A 351 1.26 25.70 8.01
N PRO A 352 0.05 25.24 8.35
CA PRO A 352 -0.14 24.28 9.43
C PRO A 352 0.47 22.92 9.08
N ALA A 353 1.05 22.26 10.09
CA ALA A 353 1.41 20.85 10.00
C ALA A 353 1.17 20.15 11.34
N THR A 354 0.68 18.92 11.30
CA THR A 354 0.39 18.12 12.49
C THR A 354 1.37 16.97 12.69
N VAL A 355 2.17 16.66 11.67
CA VAL A 355 3.15 15.56 11.67
C VAL A 355 4.44 16.01 11.00
N MET A 356 5.57 15.59 11.57
CA MET A 356 6.88 15.60 10.94
C MET A 356 7.38 14.16 10.81
N VAL A 357 7.76 13.75 9.60
CA VAL A 357 8.43 12.47 9.36
C VAL A 357 9.91 12.73 9.14
N LEU A 358 10.77 12.05 9.90
CA LEU A 358 12.22 12.09 9.73
C LEU A 358 12.73 10.74 9.24
N GLU A 359 13.49 10.74 8.16
CA GLU A 359 14.11 9.53 7.60
C GLU A 359 15.55 9.37 8.07
N ALA A 360 16.41 10.33 7.81
CA ALA A 360 17.83 10.26 8.12
C ALA A 360 18.15 10.73 9.55
N TRP A 361 17.41 10.24 10.54
CA TRP A 361 17.55 10.61 11.95
C TRP A 361 18.59 9.74 12.69
N SER A 362 18.75 8.47 12.25
CA SER A 362 19.58 7.47 12.91
C SER A 362 21.02 7.48 12.42
N ASP A 363 21.82 6.61 13.00
CA ASP A 363 23.21 6.29 12.60
C ASP A 363 23.33 5.69 11.20
N GLU A 364 22.19 5.43 10.52
CA GLU A 364 22.09 4.78 9.21
C GLU A 364 22.69 3.35 9.18
N GLU A 365 22.96 2.76 10.32
CA GLU A 365 23.50 1.42 10.51
C GLU A 365 22.55 0.52 11.29
N THR A 366 22.18 0.92 12.51
CA THR A 366 21.30 0.14 13.38
C THR A 366 19.81 0.50 13.21
N PHE A 367 19.51 1.72 12.75
CA PHE A 367 18.15 2.29 12.60
C PHE A 367 17.37 2.39 13.91
N TYR A 368 18.07 2.39 15.06
CA TYR A 368 17.45 2.64 16.36
C TYR A 368 18.29 3.55 17.26
N ILE A 369 19.50 3.95 16.83
CA ILE A 369 20.39 4.89 17.53
C ILE A 369 20.36 6.23 16.80
N TRP A 370 20.18 7.35 17.53
CA TRP A 370 20.29 8.68 16.95
C TRP A 370 21.70 8.93 16.42
N ASN A 371 21.80 9.59 15.28
CA ASN A 371 23.09 9.88 14.67
C ASN A 371 23.99 10.71 15.62
N ASP A 372 25.29 10.38 15.66
CA ASP A 372 26.32 10.95 16.56
C ASP A 372 26.09 10.71 18.06
N ALA A 373 25.11 9.88 18.46
CA ALA A 373 25.00 9.47 19.85
C ALA A 373 26.23 8.67 20.31
N ARG A 374 26.70 8.90 21.53
CA ARG A 374 27.77 8.13 22.19
C ARG A 374 27.15 7.18 23.19
N TYR A 375 27.56 5.94 23.16
CA TYR A 375 27.06 4.85 24.01
C TYR A 375 28.10 3.77 24.18
N THR A 376 27.86 2.82 25.07
CA THR A 376 28.69 1.60 25.19
C THR A 376 28.03 0.52 24.34
N PRO A 377 28.70 0.00 23.30
CA PRO A 377 28.19 -1.11 22.49
C PRO A 377 27.87 -2.34 23.34
N ARG A 378 26.78 -3.06 22.98
CA ARG A 378 26.29 -4.20 23.80
C ARG A 378 25.71 -5.31 22.93
N LYS A 379 25.84 -6.56 23.42
CA LYS A 379 25.35 -7.78 22.76
C LYS A 379 24.44 -8.60 23.69
N ASP A 380 23.52 -7.97 24.42
CA ASP A 380 22.72 -8.67 25.43
C ASP A 380 21.22 -8.79 25.05
N GLY A 381 20.80 -8.16 23.95
CA GLY A 381 19.41 -8.15 23.49
C GLY A 381 18.41 -7.48 24.44
N GLY A 382 18.93 -6.83 25.51
CA GLY A 382 18.11 -6.17 26.50
C GLY A 382 17.46 -4.87 26.03
N ARG A 383 16.57 -4.34 26.86
CA ARG A 383 15.94 -3.04 26.57
C ARG A 383 16.98 -1.92 26.59
N ILE A 384 16.89 -1.03 25.62
CA ILE A 384 17.66 0.21 25.54
C ILE A 384 16.84 1.34 26.18
N HIS A 385 17.53 2.25 26.88
CA HIS A 385 16.97 3.44 27.50
C HIS A 385 17.62 4.70 26.96
N TYR A 386 16.89 5.81 26.95
CA TYR A 386 17.45 7.09 26.50
C TYR A 386 18.68 7.51 27.34
N SER A 387 18.72 7.13 28.62
CA SER A 387 19.87 7.36 29.51
C SER A 387 21.14 6.58 29.14
N ASP A 388 21.06 5.58 28.27
CA ASP A 388 22.23 4.83 27.79
C ASP A 388 23.07 5.63 26.79
N PHE A 389 22.54 6.76 26.32
CA PHE A 389 23.15 7.64 25.33
C PHE A 389 23.61 8.96 25.92
N THR A 390 24.69 9.47 25.36
CA THR A 390 25.12 10.87 25.53
C THR A 390 25.27 11.50 24.15
N PHE A 391 24.89 12.77 24.05
CA PHE A 391 24.82 13.48 22.79
C PHE A 391 25.83 14.64 22.79
N PRO A 392 26.82 14.68 21.85
CA PRO A 392 27.76 15.78 21.76
C PRO A 392 27.06 17.06 21.32
N GLU A 393 27.46 18.21 21.87
CA GLU A 393 26.86 19.50 21.56
C GLU A 393 27.03 19.89 20.07
N ASP A 394 28.11 19.42 19.44
CA ASP A 394 28.43 19.61 18.02
C ASP A 394 27.96 18.48 17.11
N GLY A 395 27.25 17.49 17.66
CA GLY A 395 26.66 16.36 16.90
C GLY A 395 25.41 16.76 16.11
N LYS A 396 25.00 15.87 15.22
CA LYS A 396 23.78 16.08 14.41
C LYS A 396 22.52 16.25 15.27
N TRP A 397 22.44 15.49 16.36
CA TRP A 397 21.30 15.50 17.29
C TRP A 397 21.76 15.75 18.73
N PRO A 398 22.12 17.00 19.08
CA PRO A 398 22.69 17.30 20.39
C PRO A 398 21.72 17.12 21.57
N ASN A 399 20.39 17.12 21.33
CA ASN A 399 19.40 16.88 22.35
C ASN A 399 18.06 16.39 21.76
N PRO A 400 17.95 15.10 21.40
CA PRO A 400 16.72 14.53 20.84
C PRO A 400 15.47 14.73 21.73
N LYS A 401 15.64 14.72 23.05
CA LYS A 401 14.50 14.94 23.98
C LYS A 401 13.94 16.36 23.85
N ALA A 402 14.82 17.38 23.90
CA ALA A 402 14.37 18.77 23.73
C ALA A 402 13.79 19.01 22.33
N PHE A 403 14.29 18.31 21.29
CA PHE A 403 13.71 18.34 19.95
C PHE A 403 12.28 17.81 19.97
N CYS A 404 12.05 16.62 20.53
CA CYS A 404 10.71 16.03 20.63
C CYS A 404 9.75 16.93 21.44
N ASP A 405 10.23 17.51 22.54
CA ASP A 405 9.42 18.43 23.34
C ASP A 405 9.05 19.70 22.55
N THR A 406 9.98 20.25 21.74
CA THR A 406 9.71 21.39 20.87
C THR A 406 8.65 21.08 19.80
N LEU A 407 8.69 19.89 19.20
CA LEU A 407 7.65 19.45 18.26
C LEU A 407 6.29 19.37 18.94
N LYS A 408 6.24 18.76 20.12
CA LYS A 408 5.02 18.63 20.93
C LYS A 408 4.43 20.00 21.28
N ASP A 409 5.27 20.98 21.68
CA ASP A 409 4.84 22.35 22.02
C ASP A 409 4.25 23.09 20.82
N ASN A 410 4.67 22.70 19.59
CA ASN A 410 4.12 23.22 18.34
C ASN A 410 2.94 22.39 17.78
N GLY A 411 2.44 21.40 18.55
CA GLY A 411 1.34 20.52 18.10
C GLY A 411 1.70 19.56 16.99
N VAL A 412 3.00 19.28 16.78
CA VAL A 412 3.51 18.40 15.73
C VAL A 412 3.91 17.04 16.31
N LYS A 413 3.45 15.96 15.69
CA LYS A 413 3.79 14.57 16.03
C LYS A 413 5.00 14.11 15.25
N LEU A 414 5.92 13.40 15.91
CA LEU A 414 7.11 12.84 15.28
C LEU A 414 6.89 11.40 14.83
N ILE A 415 7.19 11.11 13.57
CA ILE A 415 7.26 9.78 12.99
C ILE A 415 8.69 9.55 12.50
N LEU A 416 9.27 8.38 12.83
CA LEU A 416 10.63 8.01 12.46
C LEU A 416 10.64 6.88 11.42
N TRP A 417 11.48 7.02 10.41
CA TRP A 417 11.67 6.01 9.37
C TRP A 417 12.31 4.74 9.91
N GLN A 418 11.88 3.58 9.39
CA GLN A 418 12.36 2.25 9.71
C GLN A 418 12.41 1.34 8.49
N ILE A 419 13.26 0.31 8.56
CA ILE A 419 13.47 -0.70 7.53
C ILE A 419 13.68 -2.08 8.18
N PRO A 420 13.14 -3.20 7.64
CA PRO A 420 13.24 -4.52 8.26
C PRO A 420 14.54 -5.25 7.88
N VAL A 421 15.69 -4.63 8.16
CA VAL A 421 16.99 -5.23 7.87
C VAL A 421 17.97 -5.07 9.05
N ILE A 422 18.85 -6.02 9.22
CA ILE A 422 20.10 -5.85 9.96
C ILE A 422 21.15 -5.57 8.88
N LYS A 423 21.51 -4.28 8.76
CA LYS A 423 22.26 -3.75 7.62
C LYS A 423 23.63 -4.41 7.49
N TYR A 424 24.05 -4.70 6.27
CA TYR A 424 25.44 -5.00 5.96
C TYR A 424 26.13 -3.70 5.53
N GLU A 425 27.25 -3.39 6.15
CA GLU A 425 28.11 -2.28 5.77
C GLU A 425 29.54 -2.77 5.63
N ALA A 426 30.30 -2.25 4.67
CA ALA A 426 31.72 -2.50 4.59
C ALA A 426 32.46 -1.59 5.58
N ALA A 427 33.47 -2.12 6.26
CA ALA A 427 34.28 -1.33 7.19
C ALA A 427 34.90 -0.08 6.52
N PRO A 428 35.00 1.08 7.25
CA PRO A 428 34.68 1.24 8.66
C PRO A 428 33.20 1.47 8.94
N HIS A 429 32.68 0.85 10.01
CA HIS A 429 31.32 1.02 10.52
C HIS A 429 31.33 0.92 12.06
N GLY A 430 30.19 1.19 12.70
CA GLY A 430 30.05 1.16 14.15
C GLY A 430 30.14 -0.26 14.73
N GLU A 431 30.78 -0.42 15.91
CA GLU A 431 30.92 -1.70 16.61
C GLU A 431 29.53 -2.34 16.92
N GLN A 432 28.49 -1.54 17.17
CA GLN A 432 27.15 -2.06 17.48
C GLN A 432 26.57 -2.86 16.33
N LEU A 433 26.86 -2.46 15.08
CA LEU A 433 26.39 -3.20 13.91
C LEU A 433 26.94 -4.64 13.89
N ASP A 434 28.24 -4.82 14.19
CA ASP A 434 28.86 -6.16 14.30
C ASP A 434 28.21 -6.99 15.42
N LEU A 435 27.97 -6.37 16.57
CA LEU A 435 27.34 -7.04 17.72
C LEU A 435 25.91 -7.46 17.44
N ASP A 436 25.13 -6.63 16.74
CA ASP A 436 23.77 -6.96 16.30
C ASP A 436 23.76 -8.13 15.30
N TRP A 437 24.71 -8.13 14.34
CA TRP A 437 24.92 -9.23 13.41
C TRP A 437 25.22 -10.55 14.12
N GLU A 438 26.18 -10.52 15.06
CA GLU A 438 26.57 -11.68 15.84
C GLU A 438 25.39 -12.17 16.70
N TYR A 439 24.75 -11.27 17.43
CA TYR A 439 23.61 -11.59 18.29
C TYR A 439 22.47 -12.24 17.51
N ALA A 440 22.09 -11.65 16.39
CA ALA A 440 21.00 -12.16 15.57
C ALA A 440 21.31 -13.55 14.98
N ARG A 441 22.56 -13.78 14.57
CA ARG A 441 22.99 -15.08 14.03
C ARG A 441 23.08 -16.16 15.10
N GLU A 442 23.68 -15.85 16.24
CA GLU A 442 23.85 -16.79 17.36
C GLU A 442 22.52 -17.22 17.96
N ASN A 443 21.55 -16.32 18.02
CA ASN A 443 20.22 -16.58 18.58
C ASN A 443 19.17 -16.99 17.53
N GLY A 444 19.57 -17.12 16.25
CA GLY A 444 18.68 -17.56 15.18
C GLY A 444 17.51 -16.61 14.89
N LEU A 445 17.73 -15.29 15.02
CA LEU A 445 16.72 -14.26 14.90
C LEU A 445 16.44 -13.82 13.45
N CYS A 446 17.18 -14.41 12.49
CA CYS A 446 17.08 -14.07 11.08
C CYS A 446 16.47 -15.19 10.27
N LEU A 447 15.84 -14.81 9.14
CA LEU A 447 15.45 -15.75 8.09
C LEU A 447 16.65 -16.62 7.67
N LYS A 448 16.42 -17.90 7.38
CA LYS A 448 17.44 -18.89 7.04
C LYS A 448 17.29 -19.40 5.62
N ASN A 449 18.41 -19.68 4.98
CA ASN A 449 18.45 -20.50 3.76
C ASN A 449 17.98 -21.94 4.09
N ALA A 450 17.63 -22.70 3.06
CA ALA A 450 17.23 -24.12 3.21
C ALA A 450 18.32 -25.01 3.87
N ASP A 451 19.58 -24.61 3.82
CA ASP A 451 20.70 -25.32 4.47
C ASP A 451 20.93 -24.89 5.94
N GLY A 452 20.09 -23.99 6.46
CA GLY A 452 20.15 -23.48 7.82
C GLY A 452 21.09 -22.29 8.04
N THR A 453 21.83 -21.85 7.01
CA THR A 453 22.63 -20.63 7.08
C THR A 453 21.76 -19.38 7.04
N PRO A 454 22.18 -18.24 7.62
CA PRO A 454 21.41 -17.00 7.53
C PRO A 454 21.17 -16.58 6.08
N TYR A 455 19.92 -16.21 5.77
CA TYR A 455 19.58 -15.61 4.49
C TYR A 455 20.13 -14.19 4.41
N GLN A 456 20.68 -13.82 3.26
CA GLN A 456 21.14 -12.47 2.96
C GLN A 456 20.44 -11.96 1.69
N ILE A 457 20.04 -10.70 1.70
CA ILE A 457 19.48 -10.03 0.52
C ILE A 457 20.49 -10.14 -0.63
N THR A 458 20.07 -10.74 -1.74
CA THR A 458 20.97 -11.05 -2.86
C THR A 458 21.30 -9.82 -3.68
N GLU A 459 20.31 -8.97 -3.92
CA GLU A 459 20.35 -7.84 -4.84
C GLU A 459 19.55 -6.66 -4.29
N MET A 460 19.56 -5.54 -4.98
CA MET A 460 18.81 -4.33 -4.68
C MET A 460 19.31 -3.54 -3.46
N TRP A 461 18.45 -2.67 -2.98
CA TRP A 461 18.62 -1.87 -1.79
C TRP A 461 18.92 -2.77 -0.57
N PHE A 462 19.86 -2.39 0.25
CA PHE A 462 20.35 -3.20 1.39
C PHE A 462 20.91 -4.59 1.03
N GLY A 463 21.48 -4.78 -0.16
CA GLY A 463 22.15 -6.03 -0.55
C GLY A 463 23.16 -6.52 0.50
N ASN A 464 23.23 -7.84 0.71
CA ASN A 464 23.98 -8.57 1.73
C ASN A 464 23.46 -8.45 3.17
N SER A 465 22.48 -7.60 3.48
CA SER A 465 21.89 -7.47 4.81
C SER A 465 21.10 -8.73 5.20
N LEU A 466 20.95 -8.95 6.52
CA LEU A 466 20.09 -10.01 7.04
C LEU A 466 18.64 -9.50 7.15
N ILE A 467 17.70 -10.42 7.07
CA ILE A 467 16.27 -10.14 7.29
C ILE A 467 15.86 -10.66 8.67
N PRO A 468 15.35 -9.82 9.58
CA PRO A 468 14.77 -10.26 10.84
C PRO A 468 13.56 -11.18 10.58
N ASP A 469 13.47 -12.28 11.30
CA ASP A 469 12.36 -13.22 11.19
C ASP A 469 11.24 -12.86 12.19
N PHE A 470 10.28 -12.05 11.76
CA PHE A 470 9.17 -11.61 12.61
C PHE A 470 8.12 -12.71 12.89
N THR A 471 8.27 -13.93 12.37
CA THR A 471 7.48 -15.08 12.82
C THR A 471 8.01 -15.61 14.16
N ASN A 472 9.29 -15.33 14.48
CA ASN A 472 9.92 -15.69 15.74
C ASN A 472 9.61 -14.64 16.83
N PRO A 473 8.94 -15.02 17.95
CA PRO A 473 8.65 -14.10 19.05
C PRO A 473 9.90 -13.48 19.69
N GLU A 474 11.04 -14.20 19.73
CA GLU A 474 12.30 -13.69 20.27
C GLU A 474 12.89 -12.58 19.40
N THR A 475 12.76 -12.71 18.07
CA THR A 475 13.13 -11.65 17.14
C THR A 475 12.31 -10.39 17.37
N ARG A 476 10.98 -10.51 17.48
CA ARG A 476 10.10 -9.37 17.76
C ARG A 476 10.48 -8.70 19.09
N GLN A 477 10.67 -9.48 20.13
CA GLN A 477 11.02 -8.94 21.45
C GLN A 477 12.36 -8.18 21.41
N TRP A 478 13.41 -8.75 20.81
CA TRP A 478 14.70 -8.08 20.64
C TRP A 478 14.58 -6.80 19.82
N TRP A 479 13.90 -6.89 18.67
CA TRP A 479 13.70 -5.75 17.76
C TRP A 479 13.00 -4.58 18.45
N LEU A 480 11.97 -4.87 19.22
CA LEU A 480 11.22 -3.87 19.98
C LEU A 480 12.00 -3.34 21.18
N ASN A 481 12.80 -4.17 21.87
CA ASN A 481 13.64 -3.74 22.98
C ASN A 481 14.62 -2.64 22.56
N CYS A 482 15.16 -2.70 21.35
CA CYS A 482 16.04 -1.67 20.82
C CYS A 482 15.31 -0.34 20.54
N ARG A 483 13.97 -0.34 20.36
CA ARG A 483 13.17 0.80 19.87
C ARG A 483 12.21 1.40 20.89
N ARG A 484 11.86 0.69 21.97
CA ARG A 484 10.85 1.13 22.94
C ARG A 484 11.16 2.50 23.55
N TYR A 485 12.41 2.85 23.77
CA TYR A 485 12.77 4.14 24.36
C TYR A 485 12.32 5.34 23.49
N LEU A 486 12.27 5.15 22.18
CA LEU A 486 11.78 6.17 21.24
C LEU A 486 10.31 6.55 21.53
N VAL A 487 9.48 5.55 21.82
CA VAL A 487 8.05 5.74 22.13
C VAL A 487 7.86 6.13 23.59
N ASP A 488 8.40 5.30 24.50
CA ASP A 488 8.09 5.40 25.93
C ASP A 488 8.74 6.62 26.60
N GLU A 489 9.96 7.01 26.15
CA GLU A 489 10.77 8.04 26.82
C GLU A 489 10.85 9.34 26.00
N LEU A 490 10.88 9.25 24.67
CA LEU A 490 10.93 10.42 23.80
C LEU A 490 9.55 10.87 23.29
N GLY A 491 8.54 9.98 23.33
CA GLY A 491 7.18 10.30 22.87
C GLY A 491 7.05 10.34 21.35
N VAL A 492 7.87 9.55 20.63
CA VAL A 492 7.70 9.34 19.19
C VAL A 492 6.30 8.77 18.93
N ALA A 493 5.57 9.36 18.00
CA ALA A 493 4.16 9.07 17.76
C ALA A 493 3.93 8.00 16.68
N GLY A 494 4.99 7.52 16.04
CA GLY A 494 4.84 6.48 15.03
C GLY A 494 6.12 6.16 14.27
N PHE A 495 5.97 5.19 13.37
CA PHE A 495 7.05 4.76 12.51
C PHE A 495 6.60 4.70 11.04
N LYS A 496 7.41 5.28 10.14
CA LYS A 496 7.31 5.04 8.70
C LYS A 496 8.02 3.72 8.42
N THR A 497 7.24 2.66 8.22
CA THR A 497 7.71 1.29 8.02
C THR A 497 7.88 1.02 6.52
N ASP A 498 9.09 1.30 6.05
CA ASP A 498 9.48 1.19 4.64
C ASP A 498 10.04 -0.20 4.30
N GLY A 499 9.98 -0.59 3.03
CA GLY A 499 10.50 -1.86 2.57
C GLY A 499 9.60 -3.05 2.91
N GLY A 500 10.21 -4.25 2.95
CA GLY A 500 9.51 -5.50 3.23
C GLY A 500 9.41 -6.42 2.01
N GLU A 501 9.98 -6.06 0.86
CA GLU A 501 9.91 -6.78 -0.41
C GLU A 501 11.16 -7.64 -0.71
N PHE A 502 12.12 -7.75 0.21
CA PHE A 502 13.48 -8.26 -0.05
C PHE A 502 13.65 -9.79 0.00
N LEU A 503 12.60 -10.54 -0.22
CA LEU A 503 12.59 -12.00 -0.10
C LEU A 503 12.70 -12.64 -1.50
N PHE A 504 13.92 -12.92 -1.96
CA PHE A 504 14.19 -13.37 -3.33
C PHE A 504 14.46 -14.87 -3.47
N ASP A 505 14.73 -15.59 -2.38
CA ASP A 505 14.93 -17.05 -2.40
C ASP A 505 13.66 -17.76 -1.91
N PRO A 506 12.87 -18.38 -2.80
CA PRO A 506 11.61 -19.03 -2.45
C PRO A 506 11.76 -20.22 -1.49
N ASP A 507 12.97 -20.77 -1.37
CA ASP A 507 13.27 -21.93 -0.52
C ASP A 507 13.84 -21.52 0.85
N ALA A 508 14.09 -20.22 1.08
CA ALA A 508 14.45 -19.75 2.41
C ALA A 508 13.30 -19.98 3.40
N VAL A 509 13.63 -20.19 4.68
CA VAL A 509 12.67 -20.72 5.67
C VAL A 509 12.58 -19.80 6.89
N PHE A 510 11.37 -19.50 7.31
CA PHE A 510 11.01 -18.82 8.53
C PHE A 510 11.04 -19.76 9.74
N ALA A 511 11.13 -19.21 10.95
CA ALA A 511 11.15 -19.96 12.21
C ALA A 511 9.86 -20.76 12.44
N ASP A 512 8.72 -20.33 11.91
CA ASP A 512 7.44 -21.04 11.96
C ASP A 512 7.34 -22.22 10.94
N GLY A 513 8.40 -22.42 10.15
CA GLY A 513 8.50 -23.51 9.17
C GLY A 513 7.97 -23.15 7.77
N ARG A 514 7.35 -21.99 7.57
CA ARG A 514 6.93 -21.52 6.26
C ARG A 514 8.15 -21.17 5.40
N ARG A 515 8.06 -21.46 4.11
CA ARG A 515 9.05 -21.01 3.12
C ARG A 515 8.72 -19.59 2.63
N VAL A 516 9.71 -18.88 2.11
CA VAL A 516 9.50 -17.59 1.46
C VAL A 516 8.46 -17.68 0.34
N ALA A 517 8.46 -18.77 -0.46
CA ALA A 517 7.41 -19.00 -1.47
C ALA A 517 5.98 -18.92 -0.88
N GLU A 518 5.81 -19.19 0.40
CA GLU A 518 4.52 -19.16 1.10
C GLU A 518 4.28 -17.82 1.82
N ALA A 519 5.30 -17.24 2.42
CA ALA A 519 5.16 -16.10 3.33
C ALA A 519 5.61 -14.76 2.73
N HIS A 520 6.11 -14.72 1.50
CA HIS A 520 6.61 -13.51 0.85
C HIS A 520 5.58 -12.36 0.90
N ASN A 521 4.35 -12.63 0.49
CA ASN A 521 3.30 -11.61 0.49
C ASN A 521 2.87 -11.17 1.89
N ASP A 522 2.98 -12.06 2.90
CA ASP A 522 2.58 -11.78 4.27
C ASP A 522 3.66 -11.07 5.10
N PHE A 523 4.90 -11.11 4.64
CA PHE A 523 6.04 -10.55 5.39
C PHE A 523 5.89 -9.06 5.73
N PRO A 524 5.40 -8.17 4.83
CA PRO A 524 5.12 -6.78 5.19
C PRO A 524 4.17 -6.63 6.37
N ASN A 525 3.09 -7.43 6.42
CA ASN A 525 2.13 -7.41 7.53
C ASN A 525 2.76 -7.89 8.85
N LEU A 526 3.68 -8.87 8.82
CA LEU A 526 4.41 -9.35 10.00
C LEU A 526 5.34 -8.26 10.55
N TYR A 527 6.02 -7.57 9.65
CA TYR A 527 6.90 -6.45 9.96
C TYR A 527 6.12 -5.27 10.55
N GLU A 528 5.11 -4.77 9.83
CA GLU A 528 4.26 -3.68 10.26
C GLU A 528 3.54 -4.00 11.58
N GLY A 529 3.00 -5.22 11.69
CA GLY A 529 2.31 -5.69 12.89
C GLY A 529 3.19 -5.66 14.13
N THR A 530 4.50 -5.91 13.99
CA THR A 530 5.45 -5.81 15.08
C THR A 530 5.56 -4.37 15.60
N TYR A 531 5.63 -3.37 14.72
CA TYR A 531 5.64 -1.96 15.14
C TYR A 531 4.28 -1.49 15.66
N HIS A 532 3.20 -1.96 15.04
CA HIS A 532 1.86 -1.62 15.50
C HIS A 532 1.60 -2.10 16.94
N GLU A 533 2.11 -3.28 17.29
CA GLU A 533 2.08 -3.80 18.67
C GLU A 533 2.77 -2.84 19.65
N LEU A 534 3.92 -2.26 19.29
CA LEU A 534 4.64 -1.30 20.12
C LEU A 534 3.84 -0.01 20.35
N LEU A 535 3.03 0.39 19.38
CA LEU A 535 2.35 1.68 19.35
C LEU A 535 0.92 1.66 19.93
N GLN A 536 0.32 0.48 20.14
CA GLN A 536 -1.09 0.35 20.55
C GLN A 536 -1.42 1.15 21.82
N ASP A 537 -0.59 1.06 22.85
CA ASP A 537 -0.83 1.73 24.13
C ASP A 537 -0.59 3.24 24.09
N SER A 538 0.22 3.73 23.16
CA SER A 538 0.53 5.16 22.98
C SER A 538 -0.45 5.89 22.08
N GLY A 539 -1.33 5.18 21.36
CA GLY A 539 -2.17 5.76 20.31
C GLY A 539 -1.38 6.26 19.12
N GLY A 540 -0.20 5.65 18.87
CA GLY A 540 0.66 5.94 17.73
C GLY A 540 0.24 5.19 16.47
N ILE A 541 0.96 5.44 15.36
CA ILE A 541 0.66 4.85 14.06
C ILE A 541 1.87 4.22 13.40
N THR A 542 1.60 3.20 12.57
CA THR A 542 2.48 2.80 11.46
C THR A 542 2.05 3.53 10.20
N PHE A 543 3.02 3.81 9.33
CA PHE A 543 2.84 4.40 8.01
C PHE A 543 3.68 3.56 7.05
N SER A 544 3.03 2.61 6.36
CA SER A 544 3.70 1.50 5.69
C SER A 544 3.63 1.59 4.17
N ARG A 545 4.72 1.19 3.49
CA ARG A 545 4.76 1.10 2.02
C ARG A 545 4.10 -0.19 1.54
N ALA A 546 4.64 -1.30 1.96
CA ALA A 546 4.16 -2.62 1.55
C ALA A 546 3.09 -3.15 2.49
N GLY A 547 2.24 -4.02 1.95
CA GLY A 547 1.18 -4.69 2.69
C GLY A 547 0.57 -5.83 1.90
N TYR A 548 -0.40 -6.51 2.49
CA TYR A 548 -1.12 -7.62 1.89
C TYR A 548 -2.54 -7.73 2.44
N THR A 549 -3.24 -8.83 2.17
CA THR A 549 -4.57 -9.12 2.75
C THR A 549 -4.59 -8.84 4.25
N GLY A 550 -5.53 -8.01 4.69
CA GLY A 550 -5.63 -7.58 6.07
C GLY A 550 -4.83 -6.32 6.42
N ALA A 551 -4.24 -5.62 5.44
CA ALA A 551 -3.52 -4.37 5.64
C ALA A 551 -4.37 -3.27 6.33
N GLN A 552 -5.70 -3.28 6.17
CA GLN A 552 -6.60 -2.37 6.87
C GLN A 552 -6.59 -2.50 8.42
N ARG A 553 -5.96 -3.52 8.95
CA ARG A 553 -5.71 -3.67 10.40
C ARG A 553 -4.62 -2.73 10.92
N TYR A 554 -3.95 -2.03 10.03
CA TYR A 554 -2.90 -1.07 10.33
C TYR A 554 -3.33 0.32 9.87
N PRO A 555 -2.83 1.38 10.54
CA PRO A 555 -3.43 2.69 10.41
C PRO A 555 -3.39 3.31 9.01
N ILE A 556 -2.22 3.36 8.37
CA ILE A 556 -2.05 4.12 7.12
C ILE A 556 -0.98 3.48 6.22
N HIS A 557 -1.23 3.52 4.90
CA HIS A 557 -0.27 3.15 3.85
C HIS A 557 0.02 4.33 2.91
N TRP A 558 1.09 4.24 2.09
CA TRP A 558 1.35 5.23 1.05
C TRP A 558 1.81 4.59 -0.26
N ALA A 559 1.69 5.36 -1.33
CA ALA A 559 1.96 4.94 -2.72
C ALA A 559 3.43 4.54 -3.02
N GLY A 560 4.35 4.65 -2.06
CA GLY A 560 5.78 4.47 -2.32
C GLY A 560 6.40 5.64 -3.09
N ASP A 561 7.52 5.38 -3.73
CA ASP A 561 8.39 6.38 -4.34
C ASP A 561 7.97 6.66 -5.80
N GLN A 562 7.61 7.90 -6.10
CA GLN A 562 7.19 8.34 -7.42
C GLN A 562 8.12 9.42 -7.97
N LEU A 563 8.35 9.44 -9.26
CA LEU A 563 8.98 10.58 -9.94
C LEU A 563 8.01 11.76 -10.02
N SER A 564 8.54 12.96 -10.16
CA SER A 564 7.74 14.15 -10.40
C SER A 564 7.19 14.15 -11.82
N GLY A 565 5.86 14.07 -11.98
CA GLY A 565 5.19 14.07 -13.28
C GLY A 565 3.68 13.94 -13.17
N PHE A 566 2.94 14.46 -14.16
CA PHE A 566 1.48 14.33 -14.20
C PHE A 566 1.01 12.89 -14.43
N SER A 567 1.80 12.06 -15.14
CA SER A 567 1.51 10.63 -15.29
C SER A 567 1.55 9.90 -13.95
N GLU A 568 2.54 10.23 -13.10
CA GLU A 568 2.67 9.66 -11.76
C GLU A 568 1.56 10.17 -10.84
N LEU A 569 1.19 11.45 -10.91
CA LEU A 569 0.06 12.01 -10.17
C LEU A 569 -1.26 11.29 -10.53
N LYS A 570 -1.48 11.00 -11.82
CA LYS A 570 -2.62 10.20 -12.28
C LYS A 570 -2.56 8.77 -11.71
N GLY A 571 -1.39 8.12 -11.79
CA GLY A 571 -1.19 6.79 -11.24
C GLY A 571 -1.47 6.73 -9.73
N GLN A 572 -1.03 7.73 -8.97
CA GLN A 572 -1.30 7.85 -7.53
C GLN A 572 -2.80 7.98 -7.23
N LEU A 573 -3.53 8.79 -7.99
CA LEU A 573 -4.99 8.89 -7.85
C LEU A 573 -5.67 7.54 -8.10
N THR A 574 -5.30 6.88 -9.19
CA THR A 574 -5.82 5.54 -9.55
C THR A 574 -5.53 4.51 -8.45
N ALA A 575 -4.30 4.53 -7.91
CA ALA A 575 -3.86 3.62 -6.84
C ALA A 575 -4.68 3.80 -5.55
N GLY A 576 -4.89 5.05 -5.12
CA GLY A 576 -5.71 5.34 -3.93
C GLY A 576 -7.16 4.91 -4.09
N LEU A 577 -7.77 5.09 -5.29
CA LEU A 577 -9.12 4.63 -5.58
C LEU A 577 -9.21 3.10 -5.58
N SER A 578 -8.25 2.43 -6.22
CA SER A 578 -8.19 0.98 -6.28
C SER A 578 -8.00 0.35 -4.90
N LEU A 579 -7.09 0.90 -4.10
CA LEU A 579 -6.83 0.44 -2.74
C LEU A 579 -8.04 0.62 -1.84
N GLY A 580 -8.75 1.75 -1.94
CA GLY A 580 -10.02 1.97 -1.24
C GLY A 580 -11.05 0.89 -1.56
N LEU A 581 -11.22 0.53 -2.83
CA LEU A 581 -12.10 -0.56 -3.28
C LEU A 581 -11.57 -1.96 -2.90
N SER A 582 -10.36 -2.04 -2.33
CA SER A 582 -9.77 -3.28 -1.77
C SER A 582 -9.90 -3.35 -0.24
N GLY A 583 -10.65 -2.41 0.38
CA GLY A 583 -10.96 -2.42 1.81
C GLY A 583 -9.93 -1.70 2.69
N VAL A 584 -8.98 -0.95 2.14
CA VAL A 584 -8.00 -0.13 2.87
C VAL A 584 -8.35 1.35 2.71
N PRO A 585 -9.02 1.99 3.68
CA PRO A 585 -9.60 3.32 3.50
C PRO A 585 -8.63 4.48 3.72
N PHE A 586 -7.46 4.25 4.38
CA PHE A 586 -6.54 5.32 4.75
C PHE A 586 -5.20 5.15 4.04
N TRP A 587 -4.89 6.12 3.18
CA TRP A 587 -3.79 6.08 2.26
C TRP A 587 -3.25 7.49 1.98
N GLY A 588 -2.00 7.59 1.56
CA GLY A 588 -1.35 8.83 1.21
C GLY A 588 -0.38 8.70 0.04
N PHE A 589 0.15 9.84 -0.40
CA PHE A 589 1.14 9.93 -1.46
C PHE A 589 2.01 11.18 -1.26
N ASP A 590 3.13 11.27 -1.95
CA ASP A 590 4.06 12.39 -1.85
C ASP A 590 3.67 13.51 -2.82
N ILE A 591 3.28 14.68 -2.29
CA ILE A 591 2.86 15.84 -3.05
C ILE A 591 4.01 16.30 -3.98
N GLY A 592 3.73 16.32 -5.28
CA GLY A 592 4.68 16.68 -6.31
C GLY A 592 5.65 15.57 -6.72
N GLY A 593 5.50 14.37 -6.13
CA GLY A 593 6.39 13.22 -6.27
C GLY A 593 7.52 13.21 -5.25
N PHE A 594 8.18 12.07 -5.07
CA PHE A 594 9.28 11.85 -4.13
C PHE A 594 10.65 12.20 -4.74
N ALA A 595 10.90 11.77 -5.95
CA ALA A 595 12.23 11.74 -6.56
C ALA A 595 12.28 12.41 -7.95
N GLY A 596 13.49 12.50 -8.48
CA GLY A 596 13.76 13.04 -9.79
C GLY A 596 13.83 14.57 -9.84
N ASP A 597 13.51 15.15 -10.97
CA ASP A 597 13.51 16.60 -11.13
C ASP A 597 12.48 17.26 -10.20
N PHE A 598 12.73 18.50 -9.81
CA PHE A 598 11.74 19.26 -9.06
C PHE A 598 10.41 19.32 -9.84
N PRO A 599 9.27 19.13 -9.17
CA PRO A 599 7.98 19.35 -9.80
C PRO A 599 7.88 20.81 -10.27
N THR A 600 7.24 21.03 -11.42
CA THR A 600 6.86 22.38 -11.85
C THR A 600 5.92 23.00 -10.82
N THR A 601 5.81 24.33 -10.78
CA THR A 601 4.83 25.03 -9.93
C THR A 601 3.43 24.44 -10.11
N GLU A 602 3.02 24.20 -11.36
CA GLU A 602 1.70 23.64 -11.65
C GLU A 602 1.52 22.25 -11.05
N LEU A 603 2.43 21.34 -11.34
CA LEU A 603 2.37 19.98 -10.80
C LEU A 603 2.31 19.97 -9.27
N TYR A 604 3.17 20.77 -8.64
CA TYR A 604 3.25 20.86 -7.18
C TYR A 604 1.94 21.34 -6.55
N LEU A 605 1.37 22.42 -7.09
CA LEU A 605 0.14 23.00 -6.56
C LEU A 605 -1.12 22.20 -6.90
N ARG A 606 -1.19 21.55 -8.09
CA ARG A 606 -2.26 20.60 -8.42
C ARG A 606 -2.22 19.38 -7.50
N SER A 607 -1.01 18.89 -7.23
CA SER A 607 -0.79 17.78 -6.29
C SER A 607 -1.16 18.17 -4.86
N ALA A 608 -0.82 19.39 -4.41
CA ALA A 608 -1.22 19.90 -3.10
C ALA A 608 -2.74 20.06 -2.96
N ALA A 609 -3.41 20.54 -4.02
CA ALA A 609 -4.86 20.62 -4.07
C ALA A 609 -5.54 19.25 -3.94
N PHE A 610 -5.02 18.24 -4.64
CA PHE A 610 -5.48 16.85 -4.48
C PHE A 610 -5.19 16.34 -3.07
N GLY A 611 -3.99 16.56 -2.53
CA GLY A 611 -3.60 16.14 -1.17
C GLY A 611 -4.52 16.70 -0.08
N ALA A 612 -5.07 17.92 -0.27
CA ALA A 612 -6.04 18.48 0.68
C ALA A 612 -7.33 17.67 0.81
N PHE A 613 -7.67 16.85 -0.19
CA PHE A 613 -8.83 15.97 -0.24
C PHE A 613 -8.45 14.48 -0.37
N ALA A 614 -7.21 14.11 -0.03
CA ALA A 614 -6.78 12.72 0.13
C ALA A 614 -6.81 12.32 1.62
N PRO A 615 -6.80 11.05 1.98
CA PRO A 615 -6.78 10.64 3.39
C PRO A 615 -5.57 11.20 4.15
N VAL A 616 -4.38 11.24 3.55
CA VAL A 616 -3.18 11.90 4.10
C VAL A 616 -2.71 13.00 3.14
N MET A 617 -2.34 14.16 3.67
CA MET A 617 -1.76 15.27 2.94
C MET A 617 -0.29 15.42 3.35
N GLN A 618 0.65 14.92 2.54
CA GLN A 618 2.07 14.92 2.85
C GLN A 618 2.89 15.49 1.68
N PHE A 619 3.90 16.33 1.96
CA PHE A 619 5.03 16.49 1.07
C PHE A 619 6.24 15.74 1.61
N HIS A 620 7.02 15.15 0.71
CA HIS A 620 8.21 14.38 1.02
C HIS A 620 9.21 14.42 -0.14
N SER A 621 10.47 14.07 0.12
CA SER A 621 11.52 14.09 -0.88
C SER A 621 12.66 13.12 -0.59
N GLU A 622 13.30 12.66 -1.66
CA GLU A 622 14.54 11.87 -1.62
C GLU A 622 15.71 12.66 -1.00
N PRO A 623 16.83 11.97 -0.65
CA PRO A 623 18.00 12.62 -0.06
C PRO A 623 18.64 13.66 -1.00
N ARG A 624 19.45 14.53 -0.40
CA ARG A 624 20.27 15.50 -1.16
C ARG A 624 21.14 14.78 -2.19
N GLY A 625 21.13 15.30 -3.40
CA GLY A 625 21.89 14.75 -4.52
C GLY A 625 21.20 13.61 -5.28
N GLY A 626 20.02 13.18 -4.83
CA GLY A 626 19.24 12.12 -5.44
C GLY A 626 19.67 10.72 -5.01
N GLN A 627 18.72 9.83 -4.86
CA GLN A 627 18.91 8.43 -4.48
C GLN A 627 19.14 7.54 -5.69
N TYR A 628 18.57 7.92 -6.83
CA TYR A 628 18.58 7.13 -8.05
C TYR A 628 19.56 7.70 -9.08
N TYR A 629 20.30 6.82 -9.76
CA TYR A 629 21.32 7.17 -10.77
C TYR A 629 20.83 8.03 -11.93
N MET A 630 19.52 8.14 -12.10
CA MET A 630 18.92 8.90 -13.19
C MET A 630 19.05 10.43 -13.01
N VAL A 631 19.32 10.90 -11.79
CA VAL A 631 19.48 12.33 -11.48
C VAL A 631 20.66 12.55 -10.55
N GLN A 632 21.89 12.32 -11.05
CA GLN A 632 23.11 12.67 -10.30
C GLN A 632 23.29 14.19 -10.27
N ARG A 633 22.61 14.86 -9.35
CA ARG A 633 22.82 16.27 -9.04
C ARG A 633 23.49 16.38 -7.66
N ASN A 634 24.75 16.01 -7.60
CA ASN A 634 25.58 16.16 -6.41
C ASN A 634 25.51 17.61 -5.91
N HIS A 635 24.88 17.85 -4.78
CA HIS A 635 24.75 19.12 -4.04
C HIS A 635 23.39 19.81 -4.07
N TRP A 636 22.36 19.28 -4.73
CA TRP A 636 21.04 19.90 -4.70
C TRP A 636 20.31 19.57 -3.40
N ASN A 637 19.65 20.59 -2.84
CA ASN A 637 18.65 20.40 -1.80
C ASN A 637 17.35 19.92 -2.46
N ASN A 638 17.03 18.61 -2.37
CA ASN A 638 15.81 18.03 -2.94
C ASN A 638 14.55 18.29 -2.10
N ASP A 639 14.67 19.03 -1.03
CA ASP A 639 13.57 19.38 -0.15
C ASP A 639 12.38 19.97 -0.94
N ARG A 640 11.23 19.30 -0.86
CA ARG A 640 9.97 19.68 -1.52
C ARG A 640 9.00 20.40 -0.58
N SER A 641 9.52 21.01 0.49
CA SER A 641 8.72 21.94 1.27
C SER A 641 8.25 23.13 0.42
N PRO A 642 7.09 23.72 0.70
CA PRO A 642 6.56 24.83 -0.08
C PRO A 642 7.53 26.03 -0.21
N TRP A 643 8.26 26.32 0.86
CA TRP A 643 9.26 27.40 0.88
C TRP A 643 10.51 27.08 0.05
N ASN A 644 10.95 25.82 0.01
CA ASN A 644 12.06 25.43 -0.85
C ASN A 644 11.62 25.35 -2.32
N MET A 645 10.40 24.86 -2.58
CA MET A 645 9.83 24.83 -3.92
C MET A 645 9.67 26.23 -4.52
N ALA A 646 9.30 27.24 -3.71
CA ALA A 646 9.25 28.63 -4.18
C ALA A 646 10.62 29.13 -4.62
N ILE A 647 11.68 28.77 -3.89
CA ILE A 647 13.07 29.10 -4.25
C ILE A 647 13.50 28.34 -5.52
N ALA A 648 13.28 27.03 -5.56
CA ALA A 648 13.71 26.17 -6.65
C ALA A 648 13.06 26.53 -8.00
N ASN A 649 11.76 26.85 -7.99
CA ASN A 649 11.00 27.26 -9.17
C ASN A 649 11.07 28.79 -9.43
N GLN A 650 11.69 29.58 -8.54
CA GLN A 650 11.69 31.04 -8.60
C GLN A 650 10.26 31.62 -8.69
N ASP A 651 9.34 31.05 -7.92
CA ASP A 651 7.92 31.40 -7.95
C ASP A 651 7.35 31.57 -6.54
N GLU A 652 7.23 32.85 -6.13
CA GLU A 652 6.71 33.19 -4.80
C GLU A 652 5.22 32.85 -4.60
N SER A 653 4.47 32.56 -5.66
CA SER A 653 3.06 32.19 -5.57
C SER A 653 2.84 30.80 -4.93
N ILE A 654 3.86 29.95 -4.89
CA ILE A 654 3.78 28.60 -4.31
C ILE A 654 3.39 28.65 -2.84
N VAL A 655 4.08 29.46 -2.03
CA VAL A 655 3.82 29.51 -0.59
C VAL A 655 2.38 29.93 -0.25
N PRO A 656 1.82 31.03 -0.76
CA PRO A 656 0.44 31.41 -0.44
C PRO A 656 -0.61 30.42 -0.99
N VAL A 657 -0.39 29.79 -2.14
CA VAL A 657 -1.34 28.81 -2.67
C VAL A 657 -1.26 27.49 -1.89
N TYR A 658 -0.07 27.00 -1.58
CA TYR A 658 0.07 25.83 -0.70
C TYR A 658 -0.55 26.10 0.68
N ARG A 659 -0.31 27.27 1.27
CA ARG A 659 -0.94 27.71 2.53
C ARG A 659 -2.46 27.67 2.45
N LEU A 660 -3.05 28.09 1.33
CA LEU A 660 -4.50 28.00 1.11
C LEU A 660 -5.00 26.56 1.33
N PHE A 661 -4.37 25.59 0.65
CA PHE A 661 -4.77 24.19 0.73
C PHE A 661 -4.49 23.55 2.09
N ALA A 662 -3.35 23.85 2.71
CA ALA A 662 -3.03 23.35 4.04
C ALA A 662 -4.00 23.89 5.12
N ASN A 663 -4.38 25.17 5.05
CA ASN A 663 -5.41 25.73 5.93
C ASN A 663 -6.80 25.20 5.60
N LEU A 664 -7.13 25.00 4.32
CA LEU A 664 -8.38 24.34 3.91
C LEU A 664 -8.49 22.93 4.52
N ARG A 665 -7.39 22.15 4.48
CA ARG A 665 -7.32 20.84 5.13
C ARG A 665 -7.65 20.92 6.61
N MET A 666 -7.09 21.90 7.32
CA MET A 666 -7.37 22.11 8.74
C MET A 666 -8.79 22.61 8.99
N ASN A 667 -9.36 23.43 8.10
CA ASN A 667 -10.78 23.79 8.17
C ASN A 667 -11.68 22.56 8.08
N LEU A 668 -11.39 21.65 7.14
CA LEU A 668 -12.18 20.44 6.88
C LEU A 668 -11.94 19.32 7.92
N LEU A 669 -10.99 19.47 8.83
CA LEU A 669 -10.61 18.40 9.77
C LEU A 669 -11.80 17.86 10.59
N PRO A 670 -12.79 18.66 11.06
CA PRO A 670 -13.98 18.10 11.73
C PRO A 670 -14.80 17.18 10.81
N TYR A 671 -14.94 17.55 9.55
CA TYR A 671 -15.60 16.71 8.53
C TYR A 671 -14.81 15.41 8.29
N ILE A 672 -13.51 15.55 8.00
CA ILE A 672 -12.61 14.43 7.70
C ILE A 672 -12.59 13.42 8.84
N TRP A 673 -12.50 13.91 10.08
CA TRP A 673 -12.49 13.05 11.27
C TRP A 673 -13.79 12.24 11.42
N GLN A 674 -14.96 12.84 11.21
CA GLN A 674 -16.23 12.11 11.23
C GLN A 674 -16.33 11.08 10.11
N GLU A 675 -15.89 11.44 8.90
CA GLU A 675 -15.92 10.51 7.78
C GLU A 675 -14.89 9.39 7.95
N ALA A 676 -13.74 9.65 8.58
CA ALA A 676 -12.76 8.61 8.95
C ALA A 676 -13.32 7.63 10.00
N GLN A 677 -14.03 8.14 11.02
CA GLN A 677 -14.73 7.28 11.98
C GLN A 677 -15.77 6.40 11.27
N HIS A 678 -16.56 6.98 10.38
CA HIS A 678 -17.53 6.24 9.58
C HIS A 678 -16.84 5.20 8.67
N SER A 679 -15.71 5.53 8.06
CA SER A 679 -14.90 4.60 7.26
C SER A 679 -14.41 3.42 8.08
N ALA A 680 -13.91 3.64 9.29
CA ALA A 680 -13.46 2.57 10.17
C ALA A 680 -14.60 1.64 10.63
N GLU A 681 -15.79 2.19 10.85
CA GLU A 681 -16.98 1.42 11.24
C GLU A 681 -17.59 0.61 10.09
N THR A 682 -17.54 1.14 8.87
CA THR A 682 -18.30 0.60 7.72
C THR A 682 -17.44 0.05 6.59
N VAL A 683 -16.11 0.19 6.69
CA VAL A 683 -15.12 -0.13 5.63
C VAL A 683 -15.32 0.73 4.37
N ARG A 684 -16.08 1.83 4.47
CA ARG A 684 -16.20 2.78 3.38
C ARG A 684 -14.85 3.42 3.08
N PRO A 685 -14.35 3.45 1.83
CA PRO A 685 -13.17 4.24 1.50
C PRO A 685 -13.38 5.71 1.88
N LEU A 686 -12.39 6.36 2.51
CA LEU A 686 -12.47 7.82 2.74
C LEU A 686 -12.39 8.57 1.40
N MET A 687 -11.64 8.03 0.45
CA MET A 687 -11.58 8.43 -0.95
C MET A 687 -12.26 7.34 -1.80
N ALA A 688 -13.58 7.45 -1.98
CA ALA A 688 -14.41 6.41 -2.58
C ALA A 688 -14.61 6.64 -4.08
N HIS A 689 -14.18 5.69 -4.91
CA HIS A 689 -14.56 5.66 -6.32
C HIS A 689 -16.08 5.67 -6.45
N LEU A 690 -16.62 6.38 -7.47
CA LEU A 690 -18.07 6.60 -7.62
C LEU A 690 -18.90 5.32 -7.74
N ILE A 691 -18.31 4.21 -8.19
CA ILE A 691 -18.98 2.89 -8.23
C ILE A 691 -19.46 2.42 -6.86
N TYR A 692 -18.84 2.90 -5.77
CA TYR A 692 -19.23 2.52 -4.41
C TYR A 692 -20.66 2.97 -4.05
N ASP A 693 -21.01 4.21 -4.42
CA ASP A 693 -22.33 4.80 -4.13
C ASP A 693 -23.32 4.71 -5.33
N TYR A 694 -22.79 4.58 -6.56
CA TYR A 694 -23.57 4.58 -7.79
C TYR A 694 -23.31 3.34 -8.66
N PRO A 695 -23.48 2.11 -8.11
CA PRO A 695 -23.15 0.87 -8.83
C PRO A 695 -23.99 0.67 -10.10
N GLU A 696 -25.21 1.23 -10.14
CA GLU A 696 -26.12 1.11 -11.29
C GLU A 696 -25.81 2.15 -12.40
N ASP A 697 -25.00 3.16 -12.11
CA ASP A 697 -24.64 4.18 -13.08
C ASP A 697 -23.48 3.73 -13.96
N ARG A 698 -23.78 3.41 -15.23
CA ARG A 698 -22.77 2.96 -16.19
C ARG A 698 -21.71 4.00 -16.50
N ALA A 699 -22.02 5.29 -16.35
CA ALA A 699 -21.07 6.38 -16.63
C ALA A 699 -19.88 6.36 -15.66
N VAL A 700 -20.08 5.91 -14.41
CA VAL A 700 -19.02 5.94 -13.40
C VAL A 700 -18.04 4.74 -13.47
N ARG A 701 -18.35 3.69 -14.26
CA ARG A 701 -17.58 2.44 -14.25
C ARG A 701 -16.08 2.60 -14.54
N ASN A 702 -15.75 3.53 -15.42
CA ASN A 702 -14.37 3.79 -15.86
C ASN A 702 -13.92 5.23 -15.55
N LEU A 703 -14.59 5.92 -14.63
CA LEU A 703 -14.17 7.25 -14.19
C LEU A 703 -13.10 7.10 -13.12
N GLU A 704 -11.85 7.36 -13.48
CA GLU A 704 -10.68 7.17 -12.63
C GLU A 704 -10.06 8.48 -12.13
N ASP A 705 -10.73 9.61 -12.38
CA ASP A 705 -10.19 10.94 -12.14
C ASP A 705 -11.10 11.83 -11.28
N GLU A 706 -12.14 11.23 -10.65
CA GLU A 706 -13.02 11.88 -9.67
C GLU A 706 -13.59 10.85 -8.67
N TYR A 707 -13.90 11.31 -7.47
CA TYR A 707 -14.28 10.43 -6.36
C TYR A 707 -15.13 11.18 -5.32
N LEU A 708 -15.74 10.42 -4.41
CA LEU A 708 -16.32 10.99 -3.18
C LEU A 708 -15.30 10.97 -2.05
N PHE A 709 -15.00 12.14 -1.49
CA PHE A 709 -14.24 12.29 -0.26
C PHE A 709 -15.20 12.35 0.93
N GLY A 710 -15.22 11.29 1.73
CA GLY A 710 -16.32 11.02 2.65
C GLY A 710 -17.62 10.74 1.91
N ARG A 711 -18.76 11.11 2.51
CA ARG A 711 -20.09 10.88 1.93
C ARG A 711 -20.63 12.03 1.10
N ASP A 712 -20.12 13.24 1.31
CA ASP A 712 -20.80 14.46 0.85
C ASP A 712 -20.01 15.28 -0.19
N LEU A 713 -18.69 15.07 -0.34
CA LEU A 713 -17.85 15.86 -1.23
C LEU A 713 -17.41 15.05 -2.45
N LEU A 714 -17.89 15.45 -3.65
CA LEU A 714 -17.34 14.95 -4.92
C LEU A 714 -16.13 15.82 -5.28
N VAL A 715 -14.98 15.19 -5.49
CA VAL A 715 -13.69 15.83 -5.78
C VAL A 715 -13.16 15.37 -7.12
N ALA A 716 -12.75 16.31 -7.95
CA ALA A 716 -12.24 16.02 -9.29
C ALA A 716 -10.88 16.71 -9.52
N PRO A 717 -9.73 16.06 -9.14
CA PRO A 717 -8.41 16.63 -9.29
C PRO A 717 -8.04 16.96 -10.74
N VAL A 718 -7.24 18.00 -10.92
CA VAL A 718 -6.66 18.34 -12.23
C VAL A 718 -5.36 17.53 -12.39
N ILE A 719 -5.37 16.56 -13.27
CA ILE A 719 -4.29 15.60 -13.52
C ILE A 719 -3.70 15.71 -14.93
N THR A 720 -4.00 16.80 -15.62
CA THR A 720 -3.48 17.09 -16.97
C THR A 720 -2.72 18.41 -16.94
N GLU A 721 -1.49 18.39 -17.45
CA GLU A 721 -0.61 19.56 -17.52
C GLU A 721 -1.22 20.65 -18.40
N GLY A 722 -1.13 21.91 -17.94
CA GLY A 722 -1.60 23.08 -18.66
C GLY A 722 -3.12 23.23 -18.75
N ALA A 723 -3.89 22.40 -18.04
CA ALA A 723 -5.35 22.44 -18.10
C ALA A 723 -5.91 23.64 -17.34
N ALA A 724 -6.59 24.53 -18.06
CA ALA A 724 -7.33 25.67 -17.48
C ALA A 724 -8.69 25.29 -16.90
N GLY A 725 -9.19 24.10 -17.19
CA GLY A 725 -10.43 23.52 -16.72
C GLY A 725 -10.50 22.03 -17.01
N ARG A 726 -11.55 21.37 -16.53
CA ARG A 726 -11.81 19.98 -16.81
C ARG A 726 -13.30 19.65 -16.87
N ALA A 727 -13.63 18.59 -17.57
CA ALA A 727 -14.94 17.97 -17.49
C ALA A 727 -15.11 17.25 -16.13
N VAL A 728 -16.28 17.38 -15.49
CA VAL A 728 -16.64 16.72 -14.23
C VAL A 728 -18.01 16.07 -14.42
N TYR A 729 -18.12 14.79 -14.15
CA TYR A 729 -19.38 14.07 -14.14
C TYR A 729 -20.05 14.19 -12.77
N LEU A 730 -21.25 14.73 -12.73
CA LEU A 730 -22.10 14.80 -11.54
C LEU A 730 -23.09 13.63 -11.56
N PRO A 731 -22.98 12.64 -10.66
CA PRO A 731 -23.95 11.54 -10.56
C PRO A 731 -25.36 12.03 -10.21
N GLU A 732 -26.34 11.12 -10.21
CA GLU A 732 -27.72 11.43 -9.87
C GLU A 732 -27.85 12.21 -8.57
N GLY A 733 -28.66 13.28 -8.56
CA GLY A 733 -28.91 14.14 -7.41
C GLY A 733 -28.76 15.62 -7.76
N VAL A 734 -28.62 16.42 -6.72
CA VAL A 734 -28.33 17.85 -6.82
C VAL A 734 -27.01 18.12 -6.13
N TRP A 735 -26.17 18.94 -6.73
CA TRP A 735 -24.83 19.25 -6.29
C TRP A 735 -24.62 20.75 -6.18
N PHE A 736 -23.83 21.17 -5.23
CA PHE A 736 -23.45 22.58 -5.05
C PHE A 736 -21.94 22.72 -5.18
N ASP A 737 -21.50 23.65 -6.00
CA ASP A 737 -20.08 24.04 -6.02
C ASP A 737 -19.66 24.52 -4.61
N LEU A 738 -18.66 23.87 -4.02
CA LEU A 738 -18.18 24.23 -2.67
C LEU A 738 -17.72 25.68 -2.60
N TRP A 739 -17.18 26.21 -3.69
CA TRP A 739 -16.52 27.52 -3.69
C TRP A 739 -17.51 28.70 -3.87
N THR A 740 -18.53 28.49 -4.70
CA THR A 740 -19.47 29.54 -5.09
C THR A 740 -20.86 29.34 -4.48
N GLY A 741 -21.21 28.11 -4.09
CA GLY A 741 -22.56 27.71 -3.72
C GLY A 741 -23.49 27.55 -4.92
N GLU A 742 -22.96 27.61 -6.17
CA GLU A 742 -23.77 27.41 -7.38
C GLU A 742 -24.36 26.00 -7.43
N LYS A 743 -25.64 25.92 -7.80
CA LYS A 743 -26.40 24.67 -7.84
C LYS A 743 -26.36 24.04 -9.22
N HIS A 744 -26.07 22.75 -9.27
CA HIS A 744 -26.03 21.92 -10.48
C HIS A 744 -26.93 20.70 -10.34
N SER A 745 -27.62 20.32 -11.43
CA SER A 745 -28.32 19.04 -11.50
C SER A 745 -27.35 17.92 -11.80
N GLY A 746 -27.58 16.73 -11.27
CA GLY A 746 -26.81 15.53 -11.59
C GLY A 746 -27.17 14.87 -12.92
N LYS A 747 -26.59 13.69 -13.18
CA LYS A 747 -26.66 12.92 -14.45
C LYS A 747 -26.19 13.72 -15.67
N GLN A 748 -25.14 14.52 -15.49
CA GLN A 748 -24.53 15.30 -16.56
C GLN A 748 -23.04 15.52 -16.32
N THR A 749 -22.32 15.77 -17.39
CA THR A 749 -20.95 16.28 -17.34
C THR A 749 -20.97 17.78 -17.54
N ILE A 750 -20.22 18.50 -16.71
CA ILE A 750 -20.04 19.95 -16.78
C ILE A 750 -18.59 20.29 -17.03
N ASP A 751 -18.33 21.36 -17.80
CA ASP A 751 -16.99 21.92 -17.92
C ASP A 751 -16.78 22.93 -16.80
N PHE A 752 -15.74 22.68 -15.99
CA PHE A 752 -15.45 23.47 -14.81
C PHE A 752 -14.08 24.16 -14.93
N PRO A 753 -14.01 25.49 -14.75
CA PRO A 753 -12.76 26.22 -14.79
C PRO A 753 -11.91 25.93 -13.56
N CYS A 754 -10.63 25.62 -13.75
CA CYS A 754 -9.71 25.21 -12.69
C CYS A 754 -8.49 26.13 -12.63
N PRO A 755 -8.58 27.38 -12.12
CA PRO A 755 -7.38 28.16 -11.82
C PRO A 755 -6.49 27.39 -10.81
N ILE A 756 -5.21 27.75 -10.76
CA ILE A 756 -4.19 26.98 -10.00
C ILE A 756 -4.50 26.84 -8.50
N ASP A 757 -5.27 27.74 -7.97
CA ASP A 757 -5.68 27.83 -6.58
C ASP A 757 -7.07 27.21 -6.31
N ARG A 758 -7.58 26.46 -7.25
CA ARG A 758 -8.84 25.71 -7.13
C ARG A 758 -8.73 24.29 -7.61
N ILE A 759 -9.50 23.44 -6.96
CA ILE A 759 -9.82 22.08 -7.37
C ILE A 759 -11.35 21.98 -7.44
N PRO A 760 -11.96 21.36 -8.47
CA PRO A 760 -13.39 21.12 -8.50
C PRO A 760 -13.86 20.28 -7.31
N VAL A 761 -14.74 20.82 -6.49
CA VAL A 761 -15.38 20.13 -5.38
C VAL A 761 -16.86 20.48 -5.33
N PHE A 762 -17.68 19.46 -5.33
CA PHE A 762 -19.14 19.61 -5.27
C PHE A 762 -19.69 18.95 -4.02
N VAL A 763 -20.61 19.63 -3.38
CA VAL A 763 -21.27 19.17 -2.16
C VAL A 763 -22.66 18.63 -2.49
N ARG A 764 -22.97 17.47 -1.94
CA ARG A 764 -24.29 16.84 -2.12
C ARG A 764 -25.40 17.69 -1.49
N ASP A 765 -26.58 17.76 -2.13
CA ASP A 765 -27.77 18.38 -1.58
C ASP A 765 -28.17 17.74 -0.24
N GLY A 766 -28.56 18.58 0.71
CA GLY A 766 -28.89 18.13 2.07
C GLY A 766 -27.69 17.83 2.97
N ALA A 767 -26.47 18.16 2.54
CA ALA A 767 -25.29 17.99 3.36
C ALA A 767 -25.06 19.18 4.31
N ALA A 768 -24.52 18.88 5.49
CA ALA A 768 -23.94 19.87 6.39
C ALA A 768 -22.45 19.53 6.64
N ILE A 769 -21.57 20.41 6.20
CA ILE A 769 -20.12 20.22 6.31
C ILE A 769 -19.62 20.91 7.57
N PRO A 770 -19.21 20.18 8.63
CA PRO A 770 -18.60 20.76 9.80
C PRO A 770 -17.18 21.23 9.49
N VAL A 771 -16.83 22.45 9.83
CA VAL A 771 -15.54 23.07 9.58
C VAL A 771 -15.01 23.81 10.79
N ASN A 772 -13.71 23.76 11.03
CA ASN A 772 -13.01 24.58 12.02
C ASN A 772 -12.48 25.84 11.35
N MET A 773 -13.03 26.99 11.71
CA MET A 773 -12.64 28.26 11.11
C MET A 773 -11.61 28.99 11.97
N ASN A 774 -10.75 29.80 11.32
CA ASN A 774 -9.90 30.74 12.01
C ASN A 774 -10.70 31.93 12.62
N GLY A 775 -10.04 32.80 13.40
CA GLY A 775 -10.68 33.97 14.02
C GLY A 775 -11.30 34.94 13.04
N ARG A 776 -10.98 34.87 11.74
CA ARG A 776 -11.56 35.67 10.67
C ARG A 776 -12.76 35.04 10.00
N LEU A 777 -13.09 33.82 10.34
CA LEU A 777 -14.18 33.05 9.71
C LEU A 777 -13.99 32.89 8.18
N CYS A 778 -12.77 32.56 7.74
CA CYS A 778 -12.42 32.31 6.36
C CYS A 778 -12.09 30.84 6.15
N MET A 779 -12.51 30.28 5.01
CA MET A 779 -12.06 28.97 4.53
C MET A 779 -10.73 29.11 3.80
N GLY A 780 -9.77 28.21 4.12
CA GLY A 780 -8.41 28.36 3.61
C GLY A 780 -7.82 29.72 3.99
N THR A 781 -6.61 30.01 3.60
CA THR A 781 -6.10 31.40 3.60
C THR A 781 -4.78 31.47 2.85
N ARG A 782 -4.60 32.55 2.08
CA ARG A 782 -3.31 32.91 1.50
C ARG A 782 -2.50 33.83 2.42
N ARG A 783 -3.08 34.29 3.50
CA ARG A 783 -2.52 35.29 4.40
C ARG A 783 -1.90 34.64 5.63
N ALA A 784 -0.69 35.06 5.98
CA ALA A 784 0.03 34.55 7.14
C ALA A 784 -0.68 34.80 8.48
N ASP A 785 -1.52 35.87 8.54
CA ASP A 785 -2.26 36.26 9.74
C ASP A 785 -3.65 35.58 9.88
N GLY A 786 -3.98 34.66 8.98
CA GLY A 786 -5.25 33.96 8.92
C GLY A 786 -5.16 32.45 9.16
N ALA A 787 -4.04 31.94 9.68
CA ALA A 787 -3.82 30.53 9.87
C ALA A 787 -4.88 29.85 10.77
N VAL A 788 -5.23 28.61 10.46
CA VAL A 788 -6.05 27.75 11.31
C VAL A 788 -5.14 27.10 12.37
N SER A 789 -5.60 27.02 13.61
CA SER A 789 -4.81 26.49 14.72
C SER A 789 -4.43 25.02 14.51
N ASN A 790 -3.21 24.67 14.89
CA ASN A 790 -2.76 23.28 15.02
C ASN A 790 -3.24 22.59 16.31
N ASP A 791 -3.88 23.35 17.24
CA ASP A 791 -4.45 22.74 18.45
C ASP A 791 -5.67 21.88 18.09
N LEU A 792 -5.47 20.56 18.09
CA LEU A 792 -6.49 19.58 17.75
C LEU A 792 -7.35 19.18 18.96
N SER A 793 -7.04 19.69 20.16
CA SER A 793 -7.79 19.38 21.39
C SER A 793 -9.17 20.05 21.41
N ARG A 794 -9.32 21.14 20.64
CA ARG A 794 -10.57 21.90 20.53
C ARG A 794 -10.61 22.68 19.23
N TYR A 795 -11.82 22.94 18.75
CA TYR A 795 -12.03 23.82 17.60
C TYR A 795 -12.03 25.30 18.03
N GLU A 796 -11.39 26.16 17.25
CA GLU A 796 -11.38 27.60 17.48
C GLU A 796 -12.78 28.18 17.21
N ASN A 797 -13.35 27.89 16.05
CA ASN A 797 -14.72 28.23 15.67
C ASN A 797 -15.33 27.07 14.88
N LEU A 798 -16.14 26.25 15.53
CA LEU A 798 -16.85 25.18 14.85
C LEU A 798 -18.06 25.75 14.10
N CYS A 799 -18.06 25.59 12.80
CA CYS A 799 -19.10 26.06 11.91
C CYS A 799 -19.69 24.90 11.10
N PHE A 800 -20.92 25.03 10.66
CA PHE A 800 -21.55 24.09 9.74
C PHE A 800 -21.99 24.82 8.47
N LEU A 801 -21.50 24.37 7.34
CA LEU A 801 -21.95 24.84 6.02
C LEU A 801 -23.13 23.97 5.60
N LEU A 802 -24.34 24.55 5.55
CA LEU A 802 -25.58 23.85 5.21
C LEU A 802 -25.86 24.03 3.72
N PHE A 803 -25.88 22.93 2.97
CA PHE A 803 -26.17 22.92 1.55
C PHE A 803 -27.61 22.44 1.28
N GLY A 804 -28.29 23.14 0.36
CA GLY A 804 -29.68 22.84 0.03
C GLY A 804 -30.73 23.41 0.99
N THR A 805 -32.00 23.21 0.63
CA THR A 805 -33.17 23.77 1.35
C THR A 805 -33.57 22.95 2.56
N GLU A 806 -33.19 21.68 2.62
CA GLU A 806 -33.49 20.80 3.74
C GLU A 806 -32.37 19.75 3.92
N GLY A 807 -32.18 19.29 5.14
CA GLY A 807 -31.21 18.25 5.45
C GLY A 807 -31.19 17.89 6.92
N ASN A 808 -30.36 16.91 7.25
CA ASN A 808 -30.17 16.41 8.59
C ASN A 808 -28.70 15.97 8.78
N ARG A 809 -28.07 16.38 9.86
CA ARG A 809 -26.69 15.95 10.22
C ARG A 809 -26.57 15.74 11.71
N ARG A 810 -26.09 14.54 12.09
CA ARG A 810 -25.59 14.29 13.45
C ARG A 810 -24.09 14.53 13.48
N PHE A 811 -23.63 15.22 14.49
CA PHE A 811 -22.21 15.48 14.76
C PHE A 811 -21.90 15.14 16.21
N ARG A 812 -20.75 14.50 16.44
CA ARG A 812 -20.22 14.19 17.77
C ARG A 812 -18.87 14.85 17.96
N ASP A 813 -18.72 15.57 19.08
CA ASP A 813 -17.41 16.15 19.45
C ASP A 813 -16.49 15.11 20.13
N GLU A 814 -15.26 15.51 20.41
CA GLU A 814 -14.26 14.63 21.02
C GLU A 814 -14.57 14.26 22.48
N LEU A 815 -15.43 15.00 23.14
CA LEU A 815 -15.90 14.72 24.52
C LEU A 815 -17.10 13.78 24.53
N GLY A 816 -17.55 13.33 23.34
CA GLY A 816 -18.69 12.43 23.20
C GLY A 816 -20.05 13.13 23.23
N ASN A 817 -20.09 14.47 23.21
CA ASN A 817 -21.34 15.20 23.12
C ASN A 817 -21.88 15.15 21.69
N ASP A 818 -23.20 15.01 21.57
CA ASP A 818 -23.87 14.92 20.27
C ASP A 818 -24.73 16.16 20.01
N VAL A 819 -24.80 16.56 18.77
CA VAL A 819 -25.77 17.50 18.24
C VAL A 819 -26.40 16.96 16.97
N THR A 820 -27.70 17.15 16.81
CA THR A 820 -28.42 16.87 15.56
C THR A 820 -28.91 18.19 14.97
N LEU A 821 -28.41 18.50 13.78
CA LEU A 821 -28.83 19.65 13.01
C LEU A 821 -29.92 19.20 12.03
N ILE A 822 -31.06 19.87 12.05
CA ILE A 822 -32.13 19.66 11.08
C ILE A 822 -32.50 21.03 10.50
N TRP A 823 -32.51 21.16 9.19
CA TRP A 823 -32.95 22.39 8.55
C TRP A 823 -33.96 22.08 7.47
N LYS A 824 -34.95 22.94 7.39
CA LYS A 824 -35.98 22.87 6.36
C LYS A 824 -36.41 24.29 5.99
N GLN A 825 -36.22 24.65 4.74
CA GLN A 825 -36.43 26.01 4.23
C GLN A 825 -35.65 27.03 5.11
N ASN A 826 -36.36 27.97 5.75
CA ASN A 826 -35.75 29.02 6.61
C ASN A 826 -35.75 28.68 8.10
N ARG A 827 -35.95 27.42 8.47
CA ARG A 827 -35.89 26.97 9.87
C ARG A 827 -34.74 26.02 10.09
N GLU A 828 -33.91 26.30 11.08
CA GLU A 828 -32.91 25.42 11.64
C GLU A 828 -33.33 24.99 13.05
N THR A 829 -33.16 23.71 13.31
CA THR A 829 -33.34 23.13 14.65
C THR A 829 -32.03 22.45 15.03
N VAL A 830 -31.56 22.77 16.23
CA VAL A 830 -30.40 22.13 16.83
C VAL A 830 -30.89 21.41 18.08
N ASP A 831 -30.74 20.08 18.05
CA ASP A 831 -31.05 19.21 19.19
C ASP A 831 -29.77 18.65 19.76
N GLY A 832 -29.57 18.83 21.08
CA GLY A 832 -28.33 18.48 21.76
C GLY A 832 -27.43 19.70 21.98
N LYS A 833 -26.21 19.43 22.48
CA LYS A 833 -25.21 20.47 22.81
C LYS A 833 -23.81 19.94 22.64
N LEU A 834 -22.92 20.75 22.10
CA LEU A 834 -21.47 20.49 22.02
C LEU A 834 -20.72 21.25 23.11
N ALA A 835 -19.48 20.87 23.35
CA ALA A 835 -18.58 21.54 24.29
C ALA A 835 -18.17 22.94 23.83
N CYS A 836 -18.26 23.25 22.55
CA CYS A 836 -17.97 24.57 21.98
C CYS A 836 -19.21 25.18 21.31
N PRO A 837 -19.29 26.51 21.19
CA PRO A 837 -20.34 27.19 20.43
C PRO A 837 -20.27 26.78 18.95
N ILE A 838 -21.42 26.70 18.32
CA ILE A 838 -21.53 26.42 16.88
C ILE A 838 -22.10 27.62 16.12
N THR A 839 -21.72 27.75 14.86
CA THR A 839 -22.25 28.76 13.93
C THR A 839 -22.74 28.05 12.67
N LEU A 840 -23.92 28.41 12.21
CA LEU A 840 -24.55 27.84 11.01
C LEU A 840 -24.44 28.84 9.85
N PHE A 841 -24.05 28.34 8.67
CA PHE A 841 -24.02 29.12 7.43
C PHE A 841 -24.81 28.40 6.36
N ARG A 842 -25.77 29.09 5.73
CA ARG A 842 -26.47 28.54 4.56
C ARG A 842 -25.72 28.82 3.28
N MET A 843 -25.60 27.81 2.45
CA MET A 843 -24.91 27.80 1.16
C MET A 843 -25.93 27.53 0.04
N ASP A 844 -27.05 28.26 0.04
CA ASP A 844 -28.18 28.03 -0.91
C ASP A 844 -28.09 28.93 -2.15
N GLY A 845 -27.01 29.70 -2.30
CA GLY A 845 -26.80 30.58 -3.44
C GLY A 845 -27.71 31.83 -3.45
N SER A 846 -28.60 31.98 -2.47
CA SER A 846 -29.63 33.04 -2.50
C SER A 846 -29.23 34.38 -1.91
N ASP A 847 -28.13 34.46 -1.19
CA ASP A 847 -27.74 35.66 -0.45
C ASP A 847 -26.26 36.03 -0.60
N HIS A 848 -25.86 36.19 -1.83
CA HIS A 848 -24.53 36.74 -2.15
C HIS A 848 -24.70 38.19 -2.59
N GLY A 849 -24.87 39.11 -1.63
CA GLY A 849 -24.77 40.52 -1.90
C GLY A 849 -23.60 40.83 -2.81
N ASP A 850 -23.48 42.03 -3.36
CA ASP A 850 -22.59 42.46 -4.44
C ASP A 850 -21.10 42.02 -4.42
N GLU A 851 -20.68 41.15 -3.48
CA GLU A 851 -19.36 40.56 -3.42
C GLU A 851 -19.28 39.29 -4.31
N LYS A 852 -18.90 39.50 -5.57
CA LYS A 852 -18.48 38.41 -6.46
C LYS A 852 -17.18 37.81 -5.96
N GLY A 853 -17.21 36.63 -5.33
CA GLY A 853 -16.03 35.94 -4.86
C GLY A 853 -16.32 34.54 -4.35
N THR A 854 -15.28 33.73 -4.18
CA THR A 854 -15.36 32.39 -3.56
C THR A 854 -15.42 32.50 -2.04
N ILE A 855 -15.77 31.40 -1.35
CA ILE A 855 -15.71 31.31 0.11
C ILE A 855 -14.29 31.54 0.67
N PHE A 856 -13.25 31.49 -0.16
CA PHE A 856 -11.87 31.81 0.21
C PHE A 856 -11.57 33.32 0.20
N ASP A 857 -12.28 34.09 -0.58
CA ASP A 857 -11.98 35.51 -0.79
C ASP A 857 -12.75 36.41 0.16
N ARG A 858 -13.71 35.85 0.87
CA ARG A 858 -14.59 36.61 1.76
C ARG A 858 -14.62 36.06 3.17
N THR A 859 -14.74 36.92 4.14
CA THR A 859 -15.21 36.58 5.48
C THR A 859 -16.66 36.18 5.37
N LEU A 860 -17.08 35.08 6.01
CA LEU A 860 -18.49 34.64 6.02
C LEU A 860 -19.36 35.60 6.87
N ARG A 861 -19.37 36.90 6.56
CA ARG A 861 -20.02 37.97 7.34
C ARG A 861 -21.44 38.23 6.93
N GLY A 862 -22.01 37.75 5.97
CA GLY A 862 -23.37 38.02 5.50
C GLY A 862 -24.37 36.90 5.79
N MET A 863 -23.89 35.79 6.25
CA MET A 863 -24.71 34.61 6.51
C MET A 863 -25.32 34.65 7.92
N ARG A 864 -26.55 34.21 8.05
CA ARG A 864 -27.32 34.24 9.31
C ARG A 864 -26.51 33.56 10.42
N LYS A 865 -26.14 34.32 11.43
CA LYS A 865 -25.51 33.82 12.67
C LYS A 865 -26.60 33.48 13.66
N GLU A 866 -26.77 32.23 13.98
CA GLU A 866 -27.42 31.83 15.22
C GLU A 866 -26.30 31.30 16.13
N LYS A 867 -25.95 32.08 17.16
CA LYS A 867 -25.18 31.60 18.31
C LYS A 867 -26.13 30.78 19.15
N LEU A 868 -25.99 29.50 19.14
CA LEU A 868 -26.73 28.56 19.96
C LEU A 868 -25.94 28.20 21.22
#